data_1dde23c5828d1c9074bae815110a0585
#
_entry.id   1dde23c5828d1c9074bae815110a0585
#
_cell.length_a   1.000
_cell.length_b   1.000
_cell.length_c   1.000
_cell.angle_alpha   90.00
_cell.angle_beta   90.00
_cell.angle_gamma   90.00
#
_symmetry.space_group_name_H-M   'P 1'
#
loop_
_entity.id
_entity.type
_entity.pdbx_description
1 polymer ?
#
loop_
_entity_poly.entity_id
_entity_poly.type
_entity_poly.pdbx_seq_one_letter_code
_entity_poly.pdbx_strand_id
1 'polypeptide(L)'
;MLWPSISYDGREIVFEHNFAIWKLDTESGKAGEVVITRRGASAGPAIERMRLTDQIAELQLSPDGKKIAFVVRGEVFAASAADGGDAARVSNSSAEEYQVTWAPDSRRLVYVSDRDGVPHLFLYDFTSNSETQLTRDAADDSTPRFSPDGKSLAFIRGAKELRVMNVADRSERVVASAVFERPPLSSDRPFVWSPDGRWLAYAPVGENQFKNLYIVGADGGTVRPASFLANVFNNTVSWSPDGAFMLFDTGQRTESSQLARVDLVPRTPRFREDQFRDLFREEPPRNVTPSNRPEPRPSESPAPSPSPSASPSTSPGEEKRASSKPVQVVFDDIRRRLSFLPTGLDVNEQIISPDGKWVAVVANAVNQSNIYIYSLDELSREPAVAKQLTSTSGSKQWAQFSPDSKEIFFIENGRIGVVNLEGRSRSLAVTAEMDVDFSREKMEVFRQGWSYLRDFFYDPNFHGANWEAVREQYEPLFEGARTPDEMRRLLQLMVGELNASHLGAGAPPAANQATTGRLGLRFDRREYETTGRLRITEVIALSPAAIAGTIKVGDYLLAVDGRAIDQTTNLDETLNYKIGRRVSLTIASSADGAGRREVVVRPVNGVTERGLLYRQWVERNREYVARTSNGRLGYVHMFDMSSASLAQLHIDLDTENYGKDGVVIDIRNNSGGFVNVYAIDVFARRGYLTMTLRGLNGTPARTVLGQRALQRPTILVTNQHSLSDAEDFTEGYRALRLGQVVGEPTAGWIIYTWNQPLIDGTTFRLPRMKITANDGTDMERNPRPVDIEVSRPIGETLTDHDSQLDVAVRELLKQLSSPRSMSSR
;
A
#
# COMPACT_ATOMS: atom_id res chain seq x y z
N MET A 1 -22.69 -24.30 -11.70
CA MET A 1 -23.70 -24.98 -10.84
C MET A 1 -23.24 -24.87 -9.40
N LEU A 2 -24.04 -24.33 -8.51
CA LEU A 2 -23.76 -24.16 -7.09
C LEU A 2 -24.89 -24.72 -6.25
N TRP A 3 -24.57 -25.15 -5.03
CA TRP A 3 -25.53 -25.63 -4.05
C TRP A 3 -26.50 -26.70 -4.55
N PRO A 4 -26.02 -27.77 -5.23
CA PRO A 4 -26.91 -28.80 -5.74
C PRO A 4 -27.59 -29.54 -4.58
N SER A 5 -28.92 -29.77 -4.75
CA SER A 5 -29.73 -30.58 -3.84
C SER A 5 -30.56 -31.56 -4.67
N ILE A 6 -30.50 -32.83 -4.33
CA ILE A 6 -31.21 -33.87 -5.02
C ILE A 6 -32.52 -34.19 -4.30
N SER A 7 -33.61 -34.46 -5.05
CA SER A 7 -34.88 -34.92 -4.50
C SER A 7 -34.74 -36.29 -3.86
N TYR A 8 -35.61 -36.60 -2.90
CA TYR A 8 -35.60 -37.89 -2.16
C TYR A 8 -35.68 -39.13 -3.08
N ASP A 9 -36.42 -39.01 -4.18
CA ASP A 9 -36.58 -40.07 -5.19
C ASP A 9 -35.47 -40.11 -6.23
N GLY A 10 -34.49 -39.17 -6.14
CA GLY A 10 -33.34 -39.07 -7.03
C GLY A 10 -33.64 -38.57 -8.44
N ARG A 11 -34.88 -38.11 -8.73
CA ARG A 11 -35.31 -37.76 -10.09
C ARG A 11 -35.00 -36.30 -10.46
N GLU A 12 -34.83 -35.44 -9.49
CA GLU A 12 -34.65 -34.03 -9.74
C GLU A 12 -33.43 -33.50 -8.94
N ILE A 13 -32.59 -32.65 -9.57
CA ILE A 13 -31.56 -31.90 -8.90
C ILE A 13 -31.89 -30.42 -9.04
N VAL A 14 -32.04 -29.74 -7.92
CA VAL A 14 -32.16 -28.28 -7.87
C VAL A 14 -30.80 -27.67 -7.58
N PHE A 15 -30.41 -26.63 -8.30
CA PHE A 15 -29.14 -25.99 -8.15
C PHE A 15 -29.22 -24.51 -8.55
N GLU A 16 -28.26 -23.71 -8.09
CA GLU A 16 -28.10 -22.34 -8.55
C GLU A 16 -27.22 -22.30 -9.80
N HIS A 17 -27.66 -21.52 -10.79
CA HIS A 17 -26.92 -21.21 -11.99
C HIS A 17 -27.27 -19.78 -12.44
N ASN A 18 -26.26 -18.92 -12.65
CA ASN A 18 -26.42 -17.52 -13.05
C ASN A 18 -27.46 -16.75 -12.21
N PHE A 19 -27.34 -16.85 -10.87
CA PHE A 19 -28.25 -16.22 -9.89
C PHE A 19 -29.72 -16.64 -9.98
N ALA A 20 -30.07 -17.68 -10.73
CA ALA A 20 -31.36 -18.27 -10.82
C ALA A 20 -31.38 -19.69 -10.24
N ILE A 21 -32.54 -20.15 -9.80
CA ILE A 21 -32.71 -21.53 -9.40
C ILE A 21 -33.06 -22.37 -10.63
N TRP A 22 -32.30 -23.42 -10.82
CA TRP A 22 -32.48 -24.35 -11.92
C TRP A 22 -32.85 -25.73 -11.40
N LYS A 23 -33.59 -26.44 -12.21
CA LYS A 23 -33.97 -27.82 -11.97
C LYS A 23 -33.51 -28.70 -13.11
N LEU A 24 -32.79 -29.74 -12.80
CA LEU A 24 -32.35 -30.80 -13.72
C LEU A 24 -33.19 -32.05 -13.45
N ASP A 25 -33.80 -32.56 -14.49
CA ASP A 25 -34.40 -33.91 -14.50
C ASP A 25 -33.30 -34.94 -14.78
N THR A 26 -33.10 -35.87 -13.85
CA THR A 26 -31.98 -36.85 -13.90
C THR A 26 -32.20 -37.93 -14.96
N GLU A 27 -33.43 -38.21 -15.34
CA GLU A 27 -33.76 -39.24 -16.35
C GLU A 27 -33.56 -38.69 -17.78
N SER A 28 -34.06 -37.50 -18.05
CA SER A 28 -33.92 -36.86 -19.37
C SER A 28 -32.66 -36.06 -19.57
N GLY A 29 -31.96 -35.70 -18.48
CA GLY A 29 -30.79 -34.84 -18.51
C GLY A 29 -31.12 -33.39 -18.85
N LYS A 30 -32.38 -33.00 -18.89
CA LYS A 30 -32.79 -31.65 -19.24
C LYS A 30 -32.79 -30.73 -18.00
N ALA A 31 -32.18 -29.59 -18.12
CA ALA A 31 -32.23 -28.55 -17.11
C ALA A 31 -33.08 -27.37 -17.60
N GLY A 32 -33.79 -26.75 -16.66
CA GLY A 32 -34.58 -25.55 -16.92
C GLY A 32 -34.62 -24.63 -15.71
N GLU A 33 -34.77 -23.34 -15.97
CA GLU A 33 -34.89 -22.35 -14.93
C GLU A 33 -36.25 -22.47 -14.21
N VAL A 34 -36.22 -22.39 -12.89
CA VAL A 34 -37.43 -22.33 -12.05
C VAL A 34 -37.85 -20.85 -11.94
N VAL A 35 -38.89 -20.48 -12.70
CA VAL A 35 -39.37 -19.10 -12.68
C VAL A 35 -40.03 -18.79 -11.34
N ILE A 36 -39.44 -17.90 -10.57
CA ILE A 36 -39.93 -17.44 -9.28
C ILE A 36 -40.58 -16.08 -9.46
N THR A 37 -41.93 -16.05 -9.29
CA THR A 37 -42.63 -14.77 -9.28
C THR A 37 -42.71 -14.21 -7.87
N ARG A 38 -42.03 -13.08 -7.66
CA ARG A 38 -42.11 -12.34 -6.39
C ARG A 38 -43.39 -11.49 -6.36
N ARG A 39 -44.09 -11.54 -5.23
CA ARG A 39 -45.22 -10.64 -4.94
C ARG A 39 -44.79 -9.72 -3.80
N GLY A 40 -44.87 -8.39 -3.99
CA GLY A 40 -44.46 -7.40 -3.00
C GLY A 40 -44.04 -6.09 -3.64
N ALA A 41 -43.52 -5.15 -2.85
CA ALA A 41 -42.94 -3.94 -3.35
C ALA A 41 -41.72 -4.24 -4.23
N SER A 42 -41.50 -3.46 -5.27
CA SER A 42 -40.28 -3.48 -6.06
C SER A 42 -39.07 -3.30 -5.15
N ALA A 43 -37.92 -3.82 -5.56
CA ALA A 43 -36.64 -3.42 -4.94
C ALA A 43 -36.58 -1.89 -4.82
N GLY A 44 -35.85 -1.39 -3.82
CA GLY A 44 -35.68 0.04 -3.59
C GLY A 44 -35.27 0.82 -4.86
N PRO A 45 -35.20 2.14 -4.80
CA PRO A 45 -34.86 2.95 -5.96
C PRO A 45 -33.51 2.49 -6.55
N ALA A 46 -33.46 2.40 -7.89
CA ALA A 46 -32.22 2.05 -8.60
C ALA A 46 -31.16 3.15 -8.40
N ILE A 47 -31.57 4.36 -8.03
CA ILE A 47 -30.73 5.51 -7.78
C ILE A 47 -30.71 5.78 -6.27
N GLU A 48 -29.52 5.82 -5.69
CA GLU A 48 -29.27 6.17 -4.30
C GLU A 48 -28.57 7.54 -4.23
N ARG A 49 -29.18 8.49 -3.48
CA ARG A 49 -28.52 9.75 -3.19
C ARG A 49 -27.52 9.55 -2.05
N MET A 50 -26.25 9.71 -2.35
CA MET A 50 -25.16 9.56 -1.39
C MET A 50 -24.64 10.92 -0.93
N ARG A 51 -24.37 11.03 0.37
CA ARG A 51 -23.58 12.11 0.98
C ARG A 51 -22.26 11.53 1.45
N LEU A 52 -21.21 11.85 0.73
CA LEU A 52 -19.88 11.31 0.96
C LEU A 52 -19.02 12.36 1.67
N THR A 53 -18.51 12.02 2.84
CA THR A 53 -17.60 12.85 3.65
C THR A 53 -16.22 12.24 3.79
N ASP A 54 -16.04 11.09 3.17
CA ASP A 54 -14.80 10.32 3.08
C ASP A 54 -14.75 9.64 1.70
N GLN A 55 -13.86 8.66 1.49
CA GLN A 55 -13.59 8.02 0.20
C GLN A 55 -12.94 8.96 -0.83
N ILE A 56 -12.31 10.05 -0.37
CA ILE A 56 -11.57 10.94 -1.27
C ILE A 56 -10.32 10.21 -1.74
N ALA A 57 -10.18 10.08 -3.07
CA ALA A 57 -9.09 9.37 -3.72
C ALA A 57 -7.95 10.29 -4.16
N GLU A 58 -8.28 11.53 -4.58
CA GLU A 58 -7.33 12.53 -5.07
C GLU A 58 -7.62 13.90 -4.48
N LEU A 59 -6.58 14.74 -4.36
CA LEU A 59 -6.68 16.09 -3.83
C LEU A 59 -5.75 17.03 -4.58
N GLN A 60 -6.25 18.19 -4.99
CA GLN A 60 -5.45 19.26 -5.58
C GLN A 60 -5.86 20.62 -5.01
N LEU A 61 -4.89 21.34 -4.45
CA LEU A 61 -5.09 22.72 -3.99
C LEU A 61 -4.91 23.69 -5.17
N SER A 62 -5.78 24.67 -5.28
CA SER A 62 -5.65 25.69 -6.33
C SER A 62 -4.41 26.57 -6.11
N PRO A 63 -3.78 27.10 -7.18
CA PRO A 63 -2.60 27.96 -7.10
C PRO A 63 -2.78 29.23 -6.26
N ASP A 64 -4.01 29.71 -6.10
CA ASP A 64 -4.35 30.84 -5.20
C ASP A 64 -4.58 30.40 -3.73
N GLY A 65 -4.55 29.09 -3.44
CA GLY A 65 -4.76 28.52 -2.11
C GLY A 65 -6.20 28.62 -1.57
N LYS A 66 -7.15 29.04 -2.38
CA LYS A 66 -8.53 29.30 -1.92
C LYS A 66 -9.50 28.17 -2.16
N LYS A 67 -9.17 27.27 -3.07
CA LYS A 67 -10.05 26.17 -3.51
C LYS A 67 -9.29 24.85 -3.50
N ILE A 68 -10.03 23.77 -3.30
CA ILE A 68 -9.56 22.42 -3.51
C ILE A 68 -10.40 21.75 -4.60
N ALA A 69 -9.79 20.88 -5.39
CA ALA A 69 -10.48 19.91 -6.21
C ALA A 69 -10.13 18.51 -5.70
N PHE A 70 -11.07 17.60 -5.73
CA PHE A 70 -10.87 16.25 -5.24
C PHE A 70 -11.77 15.27 -5.99
N VAL A 71 -11.39 13.99 -5.96
CA VAL A 71 -12.13 12.91 -6.61
C VAL A 71 -12.78 12.02 -5.56
N VAL A 72 -14.05 11.72 -5.75
CA VAL A 72 -14.82 10.77 -4.95
C VAL A 72 -15.63 9.88 -5.88
N ARG A 73 -15.46 8.54 -5.78
CA ARG A 73 -16.16 7.57 -6.64
C ARG A 73 -16.12 7.94 -8.12
N GLY A 74 -14.94 8.28 -8.62
CA GLY A 74 -14.73 8.60 -10.02
C GLY A 74 -15.31 9.96 -10.48
N GLU A 75 -15.79 10.82 -9.59
CA GLU A 75 -16.34 12.12 -9.93
C GLU A 75 -15.51 13.26 -9.31
N VAL A 76 -15.34 14.33 -10.07
CA VAL A 76 -14.59 15.50 -9.66
C VAL A 76 -15.49 16.49 -8.92
N PHE A 77 -15.03 16.95 -7.77
CA PHE A 77 -15.67 17.96 -6.93
C PHE A 77 -14.72 19.12 -6.63
N ALA A 78 -15.28 20.27 -6.30
CA ALA A 78 -14.51 21.42 -5.83
C ALA A 78 -15.18 22.08 -4.61
N ALA A 79 -14.35 22.54 -3.65
CA ALA A 79 -14.81 23.18 -2.42
C ALA A 79 -13.86 24.30 -1.97
N SER A 80 -14.24 25.04 -0.89
CA SER A 80 -13.37 26.00 -0.22
C SER A 80 -12.20 25.28 0.47
N ALA A 81 -10.97 25.78 0.28
CA ALA A 81 -9.79 25.26 0.99
C ALA A 81 -9.74 25.75 2.45
N ALA A 82 -10.42 26.85 2.79
CA ALA A 82 -10.47 27.39 4.14
C ALA A 82 -11.51 26.67 5.01
N ASP A 83 -12.74 26.60 4.50
CA ASP A 83 -13.92 26.20 5.28
C ASP A 83 -14.41 24.77 4.96
N GLY A 84 -14.05 24.23 3.79
CA GLY A 84 -14.64 22.98 3.29
C GLY A 84 -16.12 23.17 2.92
N GLY A 85 -16.99 22.39 3.56
CA GLY A 85 -18.43 22.43 3.40
C GLY A 85 -18.96 21.62 2.22
N ASP A 86 -20.14 21.99 1.72
CA ASP A 86 -20.76 21.29 0.59
C ASP A 86 -19.99 21.59 -0.70
N ALA A 87 -19.55 20.53 -1.38
CA ALA A 87 -18.74 20.64 -2.58
C ALA A 87 -19.59 20.80 -3.84
N ALA A 88 -19.13 21.63 -4.77
CA ALA A 88 -19.71 21.72 -6.10
C ALA A 88 -19.23 20.56 -6.95
N ARG A 89 -20.14 19.81 -7.57
CA ARG A 89 -19.83 18.74 -8.52
C ARG A 89 -19.37 19.36 -9.84
N VAL A 90 -18.20 18.93 -10.33
CA VAL A 90 -17.58 19.44 -11.56
C VAL A 90 -17.90 18.50 -12.73
N SER A 91 -17.72 17.21 -12.54
CA SER A 91 -18.08 16.21 -13.53
C SER A 91 -19.42 15.54 -13.19
N ASN A 92 -20.10 15.00 -14.19
CA ASN A 92 -21.36 14.28 -14.01
C ASN A 92 -21.49 13.21 -15.09
N SER A 93 -20.70 12.14 -14.95
CA SER A 93 -20.74 11.00 -15.87
C SER A 93 -20.93 9.70 -15.10
N SER A 94 -21.10 8.59 -15.81
CA SER A 94 -21.08 7.27 -15.21
C SER A 94 -19.71 6.60 -15.31
N ALA A 95 -18.76 7.28 -15.93
CA ALA A 95 -17.38 6.83 -16.13
C ALA A 95 -16.49 7.30 -14.98
N GLU A 96 -15.22 6.98 -15.06
CA GLU A 96 -14.24 7.41 -14.06
C GLU A 96 -13.55 8.71 -14.49
N GLU A 97 -13.62 9.73 -13.64
CA GLU A 97 -12.81 10.94 -13.75
C GLU A 97 -11.72 10.94 -12.67
N TYR A 98 -10.50 11.26 -13.07
CA TYR A 98 -9.31 11.19 -12.20
C TYR A 98 -8.18 12.11 -12.68
N GLN A 99 -7.08 12.18 -11.91
CA GLN A 99 -5.87 12.97 -12.23
C GLN A 99 -6.16 14.46 -12.47
N VAL A 100 -6.90 15.05 -11.52
CA VAL A 100 -7.29 16.47 -11.61
C VAL A 100 -6.07 17.38 -11.47
N THR A 101 -6.05 18.51 -12.20
CA THR A 101 -5.04 19.55 -12.07
C THR A 101 -5.64 20.95 -12.31
N TRP A 102 -5.26 21.90 -11.45
CA TRP A 102 -5.66 23.30 -11.63
C TRP A 102 -4.81 24.00 -12.67
N ALA A 103 -5.43 24.84 -13.49
CA ALA A 103 -4.70 25.82 -14.25
C ALA A 103 -4.12 26.91 -13.32
N PRO A 104 -3.00 27.57 -13.72
CA PRO A 104 -2.39 28.63 -12.89
C PRO A 104 -3.27 29.82 -12.58
N ASP A 105 -4.36 30.02 -13.32
CA ASP A 105 -5.37 31.06 -13.09
C ASP A 105 -6.34 30.72 -11.95
N SER A 106 -6.30 29.50 -11.41
CA SER A 106 -7.19 29.01 -10.36
C SER A 106 -8.69 29.05 -10.71
N ARG A 107 -9.01 29.07 -12.00
CA ARG A 107 -10.39 29.15 -12.53
C ARG A 107 -10.75 27.96 -13.41
N ARG A 108 -9.76 27.23 -13.88
CA ARG A 108 -9.92 26.08 -14.76
C ARG A 108 -9.30 24.84 -14.16
N LEU A 109 -9.96 23.70 -14.39
CA LEU A 109 -9.46 22.36 -14.06
C LEU A 109 -9.28 21.56 -15.34
N VAL A 110 -8.26 20.74 -15.39
CA VAL A 110 -8.15 19.62 -16.33
C VAL A 110 -8.18 18.31 -15.56
N TYR A 111 -8.85 17.34 -16.09
CA TYR A 111 -8.93 15.98 -15.57
C TYR A 111 -9.00 14.97 -16.72
N VAL A 112 -8.74 13.71 -16.40
CA VAL A 112 -8.90 12.59 -17.31
C VAL A 112 -10.30 12.01 -17.14
N SER A 113 -10.95 11.65 -18.24
CA SER A 113 -12.21 10.88 -18.22
C SER A 113 -12.16 9.80 -19.29
N ASP A 114 -12.64 8.63 -18.95
CA ASP A 114 -12.71 7.48 -19.86
C ASP A 114 -14.13 7.22 -20.41
N ARG A 115 -15.00 8.24 -20.33
CA ARG A 115 -16.42 8.19 -20.75
C ARG A 115 -16.65 7.75 -22.20
N ASP A 116 -15.66 7.92 -23.06
CA ASP A 116 -15.68 7.52 -24.47
C ASP A 116 -14.99 6.15 -24.68
N GLY A 117 -14.68 5.42 -23.61
CA GLY A 117 -14.01 4.12 -23.64
C GLY A 117 -12.49 4.18 -23.75
N VAL A 118 -11.93 5.35 -24.04
CA VAL A 118 -10.49 5.66 -24.02
C VAL A 118 -10.29 6.89 -23.14
N PRO A 119 -9.34 6.88 -22.19
CA PRO A 119 -9.04 8.03 -21.36
C PRO A 119 -8.61 9.26 -22.15
N HIS A 120 -9.31 10.38 -21.98
CA HIS A 120 -9.05 11.65 -22.64
C HIS A 120 -9.02 12.80 -21.64
N LEU A 121 -8.42 13.93 -22.05
CA LEU A 121 -8.33 15.14 -21.23
C LEU A 121 -9.55 16.03 -21.45
N PHE A 122 -10.14 16.47 -20.35
CA PHE A 122 -11.27 17.39 -20.30
C PHE A 122 -10.91 18.63 -19.49
N LEU A 123 -11.29 19.79 -19.95
CA LEU A 123 -11.09 21.08 -19.27
C LEU A 123 -12.44 21.62 -18.82
N TYR A 124 -12.56 21.91 -17.55
CA TYR A 124 -13.71 22.59 -16.97
C TYR A 124 -13.35 24.04 -16.61
N ASP A 125 -14.17 25.00 -17.03
CA ASP A 125 -14.01 26.42 -16.72
C ASP A 125 -15.13 26.89 -15.77
N PHE A 126 -14.76 27.23 -14.54
CA PHE A 126 -15.69 27.74 -13.52
C PHE A 126 -16.29 29.11 -13.85
N THR A 127 -15.66 29.87 -14.76
CA THR A 127 -16.19 31.21 -15.14
C THR A 127 -17.38 31.10 -16.09
N SER A 128 -17.27 30.19 -17.06
CA SER A 128 -18.32 29.91 -18.03
C SER A 128 -19.24 28.75 -17.62
N ASN A 129 -18.85 28.01 -16.56
CA ASN A 129 -19.52 26.78 -16.10
C ASN A 129 -19.69 25.78 -17.24
N SER A 130 -18.63 25.57 -18.01
CA SER A 130 -18.63 24.71 -19.18
C SER A 130 -17.42 23.78 -19.23
N GLU A 131 -17.65 22.62 -19.82
CA GLU A 131 -16.64 21.58 -20.07
C GLU A 131 -16.24 21.57 -21.54
N THR A 132 -14.99 21.25 -21.81
CA THR A 132 -14.44 21.11 -23.16
C THR A 132 -13.50 19.92 -23.21
N GLN A 133 -13.74 18.98 -24.11
CA GLN A 133 -12.80 17.88 -24.40
C GLN A 133 -11.57 18.43 -25.11
N LEU A 134 -10.37 18.18 -24.58
CA LEU A 134 -9.11 18.68 -25.13
C LEU A 134 -8.49 17.70 -26.15
N THR A 135 -8.57 16.40 -25.86
CA THR A 135 -7.93 15.36 -26.70
C THR A 135 -8.94 14.31 -27.17
N ARG A 136 -8.63 13.64 -28.33
CA ARG A 136 -9.51 12.67 -28.98
C ARG A 136 -8.70 11.63 -29.77
N ASP A 137 -7.53 11.27 -29.31
CA ASP A 137 -6.67 10.28 -29.98
C ASP A 137 -7.19 8.86 -29.73
N ALA A 138 -6.74 7.88 -30.51
CA ALA A 138 -7.06 6.48 -30.27
C ALA A 138 -6.31 5.89 -29.05
N ALA A 139 -5.23 6.54 -28.61
CA ALA A 139 -4.47 6.16 -27.44
C ALA A 139 -4.90 6.97 -26.21
N ASP A 140 -4.79 6.34 -25.04
CA ASP A 140 -5.10 6.94 -23.75
C ASP A 140 -4.19 8.12 -23.41
N ASP A 141 -4.78 9.20 -22.87
CA ASP A 141 -4.08 10.37 -22.34
C ASP A 141 -4.18 10.40 -20.83
N SER A 142 -3.07 10.69 -20.15
CA SER A 142 -3.01 10.66 -18.71
C SER A 142 -2.07 11.73 -18.13
N THR A 143 -2.19 11.97 -16.83
CA THR A 143 -1.30 12.82 -16.03
C THR A 143 -1.14 14.24 -16.57
N PRO A 144 -2.22 15.00 -16.80
CA PRO A 144 -2.13 16.37 -17.30
C PRO A 144 -1.48 17.30 -16.27
N ARG A 145 -0.58 18.20 -16.74
CA ARG A 145 0.07 19.24 -15.91
C ARG A 145 0.26 20.52 -16.71
N PHE A 146 -0.27 21.62 -16.22
CA PHE A 146 -0.05 22.92 -16.85
C PHE A 146 1.38 23.41 -16.68
N SER A 147 1.89 24.14 -17.69
CA SER A 147 3.08 24.96 -17.54
C SER A 147 2.82 26.09 -16.54
N PRO A 148 3.85 26.63 -15.86
CA PRO A 148 3.69 27.69 -14.85
C PRO A 148 2.98 28.94 -15.35
N ASP A 149 3.08 29.23 -16.66
CA ASP A 149 2.41 30.37 -17.31
C ASP A 149 0.99 30.04 -17.83
N GLY A 150 0.57 28.77 -17.73
CA GLY A 150 -0.74 28.27 -18.16
C GLY A 150 -0.98 28.20 -19.67
N LYS A 151 0.05 28.44 -20.50
CA LYS A 151 -0.10 28.43 -21.96
C LYS A 151 0.02 27.04 -22.55
N SER A 152 0.71 26.14 -21.86
CA SER A 152 0.94 24.77 -22.30
C SER A 152 0.43 23.76 -21.28
N LEU A 153 0.04 22.59 -21.75
CA LEU A 153 -0.36 21.43 -20.97
C LEU A 153 0.52 20.26 -21.37
N ALA A 154 1.28 19.68 -20.43
CA ALA A 154 2.01 18.45 -20.66
C ALA A 154 1.16 17.27 -20.19
N PHE A 155 1.28 16.13 -20.88
CA PHE A 155 0.56 14.89 -20.56
C PHE A 155 1.28 13.68 -21.19
N ILE A 156 0.91 12.48 -20.76
CA ILE A 156 1.45 11.23 -21.28
C ILE A 156 0.40 10.58 -22.18
N ARG A 157 0.80 10.19 -23.41
CA ARG A 157 -0.05 9.45 -24.35
C ARG A 157 0.45 8.03 -24.53
N GLY A 158 -0.49 7.05 -24.39
CA GLY A 158 -0.24 5.63 -24.66
C GLY A 158 0.85 5.03 -23.78
N ALA A 159 1.10 5.60 -22.58
CA ALA A 159 2.20 5.23 -21.69
C ALA A 159 3.61 5.27 -22.35
N LYS A 160 3.75 5.96 -23.47
CA LYS A 160 5.00 5.99 -24.26
C LYS A 160 5.49 7.37 -24.63
N GLU A 161 4.63 8.36 -24.70
CA GLU A 161 4.98 9.68 -25.20
C GLU A 161 4.65 10.76 -24.16
N LEU A 162 5.65 11.53 -23.77
CA LEU A 162 5.45 12.79 -23.06
C LEU A 162 5.20 13.87 -24.12
N ARG A 163 4.01 14.46 -24.08
CA ARG A 163 3.55 15.45 -25.04
C ARG A 163 3.35 16.81 -24.37
N VAL A 164 3.48 17.85 -25.17
CA VAL A 164 3.13 19.22 -24.78
C VAL A 164 2.14 19.77 -25.80
N MET A 165 0.99 20.21 -25.29
CA MET A 165 -0.08 20.86 -26.05
C MET A 165 -0.08 22.36 -25.76
N ASN A 166 -0.26 23.18 -26.78
CA ASN A 166 -0.63 24.59 -26.63
C ASN A 166 -2.12 24.66 -26.28
N VAL A 167 -2.45 25.27 -25.15
CA VAL A 167 -3.84 25.30 -24.66
C VAL A 167 -4.79 26.11 -25.55
N ALA A 168 -4.29 27.14 -26.26
CA ALA A 168 -5.10 28.05 -27.06
C ALA A 168 -5.51 27.44 -28.41
N ASP A 169 -4.57 26.84 -29.12
CA ASP A 169 -4.80 26.31 -30.47
C ASP A 169 -4.83 24.78 -30.53
N ARG A 170 -4.55 24.10 -29.39
CA ARG A 170 -4.49 22.64 -29.23
C ARG A 170 -3.45 21.94 -30.09
N SER A 171 -2.46 22.67 -30.61
CA SER A 171 -1.33 22.05 -31.30
C SER A 171 -0.48 21.24 -30.32
N GLU A 172 -0.13 20.02 -30.70
CA GLU A 172 0.61 19.08 -29.86
C GLU A 172 1.98 18.78 -30.44
N ARG A 173 2.93 18.48 -29.55
CA ARG A 173 4.25 17.93 -29.94
C ARG A 173 4.71 16.87 -28.96
N VAL A 174 5.41 15.86 -29.46
CA VAL A 174 6.13 14.89 -28.63
C VAL A 174 7.44 15.52 -28.20
N VAL A 175 7.70 15.54 -26.88
CA VAL A 175 8.96 16.07 -26.33
C VAL A 175 9.90 14.96 -25.87
N ALA A 176 9.34 13.80 -25.46
CA ALA A 176 10.12 12.61 -25.14
C ALA A 176 9.32 11.35 -25.44
N SER A 177 10.05 10.27 -25.81
CA SER A 177 9.48 8.92 -25.93
C SER A 177 10.21 8.00 -24.96
N ALA A 178 9.46 7.33 -24.08
CA ALA A 178 9.97 6.45 -23.04
C ALA A 178 8.86 5.50 -22.56
N VAL A 179 9.19 4.57 -21.67
CA VAL A 179 8.18 3.74 -21.02
C VAL A 179 7.71 4.44 -19.76
N PHE A 180 6.46 4.84 -19.73
CA PHE A 180 5.78 5.39 -18.55
C PHE A 180 4.82 4.35 -17.98
N GLU A 181 4.59 4.41 -16.69
CA GLU A 181 3.46 3.69 -16.11
C GLU A 181 2.16 4.42 -16.44
N ARG A 182 1.05 3.68 -16.49
CA ARG A 182 -0.26 4.25 -16.77
C ARG A 182 -1.25 3.90 -15.66
N PRO A 183 -2.31 4.68 -15.47
CA PRO A 183 -3.35 4.37 -14.48
C PRO A 183 -3.91 2.94 -14.66
N PRO A 184 -4.25 2.26 -13.55
CA PRO A 184 -4.25 2.74 -12.16
C PRO A 184 -2.88 2.66 -11.45
N LEU A 185 -1.82 2.24 -12.13
CA LEU A 185 -0.52 1.91 -11.54
C LEU A 185 0.54 3.02 -11.71
N SER A 186 0.14 4.13 -12.29
CA SER A 186 1.05 5.26 -12.52
C SER A 186 1.44 5.98 -11.22
N SER A 187 2.63 6.58 -11.26
CA SER A 187 3.02 7.57 -10.26
C SER A 187 2.13 8.80 -10.32
N ASP A 188 1.84 9.43 -9.19
CA ASP A 188 1.06 10.68 -9.14
C ASP A 188 1.78 11.85 -9.81
N ARG A 189 3.12 11.80 -9.85
CA ARG A 189 3.98 12.86 -10.41
C ARG A 189 5.13 12.29 -11.23
N PRO A 190 4.84 11.63 -12.38
CA PRO A 190 5.87 11.02 -13.21
C PRO A 190 6.76 12.04 -13.93
N PHE A 191 6.29 13.30 -14.03
CA PHE A 191 7.05 14.42 -14.56
C PHE A 191 6.65 15.75 -13.92
N VAL A 192 7.53 16.74 -14.03
CA VAL A 192 7.33 18.10 -13.50
C VAL A 192 7.90 19.13 -14.45
N TRP A 193 7.25 20.30 -14.53
CA TRP A 193 7.76 21.49 -15.21
C TRP A 193 8.84 22.18 -14.38
N SER A 194 9.84 22.77 -15.06
CA SER A 194 10.72 23.75 -14.42
C SER A 194 9.94 25.02 -14.04
N PRO A 195 10.39 25.79 -13.04
CA PRO A 195 9.69 27.01 -12.60
C PRO A 195 9.50 28.07 -13.70
N ASP A 196 10.37 28.09 -14.71
CA ASP A 196 10.30 28.98 -15.86
C ASP A 196 9.53 28.40 -17.06
N GLY A 197 9.03 27.15 -16.94
CA GLY A 197 8.27 26.47 -17.99
C GLY A 197 9.09 26.05 -19.22
N ARG A 198 10.41 26.11 -19.19
CA ARG A 198 11.28 25.81 -20.36
C ARG A 198 11.72 24.37 -20.42
N TRP A 199 11.64 23.63 -19.30
CA TRP A 199 12.10 22.26 -19.19
C TRP A 199 11.05 21.36 -18.54
N LEU A 200 11.14 20.09 -18.88
CA LEU A 200 10.42 18.99 -18.20
C LEU A 200 11.46 18.02 -17.64
N ALA A 201 11.27 17.66 -16.37
CA ALA A 201 11.99 16.55 -15.73
C ALA A 201 11.03 15.38 -15.50
N TYR A 202 11.47 14.16 -15.79
CA TYR A 202 10.62 12.97 -15.70
C TYR A 202 11.44 11.73 -15.34
N ALA A 203 10.77 10.70 -14.81
CA ALA A 203 11.37 9.44 -14.39
C ALA A 203 10.69 8.26 -15.09
N PRO A 204 11.17 7.84 -16.28
CA PRO A 204 10.63 6.69 -16.97
C PRO A 204 11.13 5.37 -16.37
N VAL A 205 10.47 4.28 -16.74
CA VAL A 205 10.98 2.92 -16.50
C VAL A 205 12.09 2.65 -17.51
N GLY A 206 13.33 2.62 -17.03
CA GLY A 206 14.52 2.38 -17.83
C GLY A 206 14.94 0.91 -17.89
N GLU A 207 16.15 0.68 -18.40
CA GLU A 207 16.77 -0.65 -18.42
C GLU A 207 16.88 -1.21 -16.98
N ASN A 208 16.71 -2.51 -16.82
CA ASN A 208 16.65 -3.19 -15.53
C ASN A 208 15.56 -2.62 -14.60
N GLN A 209 14.54 -1.95 -15.15
CA GLN A 209 13.46 -1.29 -14.40
C GLN A 209 13.94 -0.14 -13.48
N PHE A 210 15.14 0.39 -13.71
CA PHE A 210 15.63 1.54 -12.94
C PHE A 210 14.94 2.83 -13.38
N LYS A 211 14.42 3.56 -12.41
CA LYS A 211 13.76 4.86 -12.60
C LYS A 211 14.73 5.98 -12.30
N ASN A 212 15.37 6.51 -13.31
CA ASN A 212 16.27 7.66 -13.21
C ASN A 212 15.63 8.92 -13.81
N LEU A 213 16.11 10.08 -13.36
CA LEU A 213 15.65 11.36 -13.86
C LEU A 213 16.26 11.68 -15.22
N TYR A 214 15.40 12.16 -16.11
CA TYR A 214 15.78 12.74 -17.41
C TYR A 214 15.22 14.16 -17.51
N ILE A 215 15.89 15.00 -18.26
CA ILE A 215 15.49 16.39 -18.55
C ILE A 215 15.40 16.57 -20.05
N VAL A 216 14.36 17.27 -20.50
CA VAL A 216 14.12 17.63 -21.90
C VAL A 216 13.58 19.06 -21.99
N GLY A 217 13.88 19.77 -23.07
CA GLY A 217 13.27 21.08 -23.34
C GLY A 217 11.77 20.96 -23.55
N ALA A 218 10.99 21.93 -23.12
CA ALA A 218 9.55 21.98 -23.36
C ALA A 218 9.18 22.05 -24.85
N ASP A 219 10.10 22.55 -25.69
CA ASP A 219 9.99 22.59 -27.14
C ASP A 219 10.53 21.32 -27.82
N GLY A 220 10.96 20.33 -27.04
CA GLY A 220 11.60 19.12 -27.52
C GLY A 220 13.14 19.26 -27.52
N GLY A 221 13.80 18.40 -28.29
CA GLY A 221 15.25 18.38 -28.41
C GLY A 221 15.90 17.16 -27.74
N THR A 222 17.18 17.29 -27.39
CA THR A 222 17.93 16.18 -26.84
C THR A 222 17.51 15.87 -25.39
N VAL A 223 17.04 14.66 -25.16
CA VAL A 223 16.79 14.11 -23.81
C VAL A 223 18.12 13.81 -23.14
N ARG A 224 18.31 14.27 -21.91
CA ARG A 224 19.55 14.05 -21.16
C ARG A 224 19.27 13.48 -19.76
N PRO A 225 20.04 12.47 -19.31
CA PRO A 225 19.91 11.93 -17.96
C PRO A 225 20.45 12.92 -16.92
N ALA A 226 19.77 12.99 -15.78
CA ALA A 226 20.15 13.82 -14.63
C ALA A 226 20.47 13.00 -13.38
N SER A 227 20.06 11.72 -13.30
CA SER A 227 20.47 10.79 -12.24
C SER A 227 20.93 9.45 -12.81
N PHE A 228 21.68 8.68 -12.00
CA PHE A 228 22.36 7.45 -12.44
C PHE A 228 22.40 6.42 -11.31
N LEU A 229 21.27 6.18 -10.68
CA LEU A 229 21.14 5.29 -9.52
C LEU A 229 20.54 3.96 -9.94
N ALA A 230 20.91 2.89 -9.22
CA ALA A 230 20.21 1.62 -9.26
C ALA A 230 18.88 1.76 -8.48
N ASN A 231 17.95 2.55 -8.99
CA ASN A 231 16.76 3.00 -8.30
C ASN A 231 15.51 2.40 -8.92
N VAL A 232 14.82 1.53 -8.17
CA VAL A 232 13.55 0.90 -8.64
C VAL A 232 12.32 1.67 -8.17
N PHE A 233 12.46 2.51 -7.14
CA PHE A 233 11.41 3.40 -6.67
C PHE A 233 11.79 4.85 -6.94
N ASN A 234 10.89 5.58 -7.56
CA ASN A 234 10.90 7.02 -7.71
C ASN A 234 9.44 7.41 -7.94
N ASN A 235 8.77 7.86 -6.90
CA ASN A 235 7.36 8.18 -6.92
C ASN A 235 7.14 9.66 -7.23
N THR A 236 8.08 10.53 -6.76
CA THR A 236 7.92 11.98 -6.86
C THR A 236 9.20 12.67 -7.30
N VAL A 237 9.03 13.68 -8.13
CA VAL A 237 10.09 14.60 -8.56
C VAL A 237 9.65 16.02 -8.24
N SER A 238 10.51 16.81 -7.62
CA SER A 238 10.25 18.23 -7.35
C SER A 238 11.40 19.07 -7.88
N TRP A 239 11.06 20.19 -8.52
CA TRP A 239 12.01 21.21 -8.93
C TRP A 239 12.07 22.31 -7.86
N SER A 240 13.28 22.79 -7.49
CA SER A 240 13.39 23.93 -6.58
C SER A 240 12.77 25.19 -7.20
N PRO A 241 12.09 26.04 -6.44
CA PRO A 241 11.43 27.23 -6.99
C PRO A 241 12.37 28.21 -7.70
N ASP A 242 13.66 28.22 -7.32
CA ASP A 242 14.71 29.02 -7.97
C ASP A 242 15.35 28.33 -9.19
N GLY A 243 14.95 27.07 -9.49
CA GLY A 243 15.49 26.30 -10.60
C GLY A 243 16.90 25.77 -10.41
N ALA A 244 17.47 25.83 -9.21
CA ALA A 244 18.87 25.49 -8.96
C ALA A 244 19.12 23.99 -8.78
N PHE A 245 18.13 23.24 -8.31
CA PHE A 245 18.25 21.80 -8.04
C PHE A 245 16.91 21.09 -8.18
N MET A 246 16.96 19.75 -8.20
CA MET A 246 15.79 18.88 -8.09
C MET A 246 15.93 17.96 -6.89
N LEU A 247 14.80 17.59 -6.29
CA LEU A 247 14.68 16.53 -5.30
C LEU A 247 13.85 15.38 -5.87
N PHE A 248 14.20 14.16 -5.46
CA PHE A 248 13.43 12.97 -5.79
C PHE A 248 13.64 11.90 -4.71
N ASP A 249 12.63 11.06 -4.49
CA ASP A 249 12.75 9.89 -3.65
C ASP A 249 13.42 8.76 -4.42
N THR A 250 14.20 7.94 -3.73
CA THR A 250 14.96 6.86 -4.36
C THR A 250 15.17 5.70 -3.38
N GLY A 251 15.06 4.50 -3.87
CA GLY A 251 15.32 3.31 -3.07
C GLY A 251 15.32 2.03 -3.88
N GLN A 252 15.76 1.00 -3.20
CA GLN A 252 15.60 -0.39 -3.61
C GLN A 252 14.52 -1.02 -2.73
N ARG A 253 13.90 -2.11 -3.19
CA ARG A 253 12.90 -2.84 -2.40
C ARG A 253 13.42 -3.30 -1.05
N THR A 254 14.72 -3.56 -0.98
CA THR A 254 15.41 -4.12 0.18
C THR A 254 16.10 -3.07 1.05
N GLU A 255 15.95 -1.80 0.72
CA GLU A 255 16.57 -0.67 1.41
C GLU A 255 15.55 0.40 1.69
N SER A 256 15.76 1.16 2.74
CA SER A 256 14.94 2.34 3.01
C SER A 256 15.09 3.35 1.88
N SER A 257 13.99 3.89 1.42
CA SER A 257 13.98 4.95 0.41
C SER A 257 14.59 6.22 0.97
N GLN A 258 15.42 6.88 0.17
CA GLN A 258 16.15 8.07 0.55
C GLN A 258 15.69 9.28 -0.26
N LEU A 259 16.00 10.47 0.25
CA LEU A 259 15.77 11.73 -0.47
C LEU A 259 17.06 12.14 -1.17
N ALA A 260 17.03 12.11 -2.51
CA ALA A 260 18.15 12.50 -3.35
C ALA A 260 18.00 13.93 -3.86
N ARG A 261 19.11 14.63 -4.00
CA ARG A 261 19.23 15.98 -4.56
C ARG A 261 20.21 15.94 -5.73
N VAL A 262 19.85 16.57 -6.83
CA VAL A 262 20.76 16.85 -7.94
C VAL A 262 20.83 18.35 -8.21
N ASP A 263 22.03 18.94 -8.06
CA ASP A 263 22.25 20.36 -8.37
C ASP A 263 22.41 20.54 -9.89
N LEU A 264 21.63 21.44 -10.48
CA LEU A 264 21.57 21.65 -11.93
C LEU A 264 22.70 22.52 -12.46
N VAL A 265 23.28 23.35 -11.60
CA VAL A 265 24.47 24.16 -11.88
C VAL A 265 25.56 23.83 -10.87
N PRO A 266 26.86 23.91 -11.25
CA PRO A 266 27.92 23.80 -10.29
C PRO A 266 27.82 24.92 -9.25
N ARG A 267 27.88 24.54 -7.97
CA ARG A 267 27.85 25.50 -6.87
C ARG A 267 28.92 25.19 -5.85
N THR A 268 29.41 26.22 -5.22
CA THR A 268 30.25 26.10 -4.03
C THR A 268 29.30 25.97 -2.82
N PRO A 269 29.47 24.97 -1.94
CA PRO A 269 28.71 24.91 -0.69
C PRO A 269 28.90 26.22 0.10
N ARG A 270 27.81 26.71 0.69
CA ARG A 270 27.87 27.88 1.56
C ARG A 270 28.17 27.41 2.98
N PHE A 271 29.16 28.05 3.61
CA PHE A 271 29.52 27.79 4.99
C PHE A 271 29.08 28.98 5.86
N ARG A 272 28.81 28.74 7.13
CA ARG A 272 28.44 29.83 8.08
C ARG A 272 29.50 30.89 8.18
N GLU A 273 30.77 30.51 8.08
CA GLU A 273 31.92 31.40 8.09
C GLU A 273 31.92 32.38 6.91
N ASP A 274 31.29 32.02 5.80
CA ASP A 274 31.14 32.91 4.66
C ASP A 274 30.20 34.09 4.96
N GLN A 275 29.13 33.86 5.76
CA GLN A 275 28.25 34.95 6.23
C GLN A 275 29.01 35.98 7.05
N PHE A 276 29.94 35.54 7.91
CA PHE A 276 30.78 36.43 8.69
C PHE A 276 31.70 37.26 7.78
N ARG A 277 32.26 36.65 6.75
CA ARG A 277 33.10 37.29 5.76
C ARG A 277 32.34 38.30 4.91
N ASP A 278 31.06 38.03 4.59
CA ASP A 278 30.19 38.91 3.82
C ASP A 278 29.85 40.24 4.57
N LEU A 279 29.90 40.25 5.90
CA LEU A 279 29.75 41.45 6.71
C LEU A 279 30.86 42.48 6.48
N PHE A 280 31.99 42.04 5.95
CA PHE A 280 33.15 42.88 5.68
C PHE A 280 33.35 43.18 4.19
N ARG A 281 32.44 42.74 3.33
CA ARG A 281 32.41 43.18 1.94
C ARG A 281 31.87 44.59 1.89
N GLU A 282 32.69 45.55 1.36
CA GLU A 282 32.19 46.88 1.07
C GLU A 282 31.01 46.81 0.09
N GLU A 283 29.86 47.35 0.50
CA GLU A 283 28.75 47.54 -0.44
C GLU A 283 29.23 48.53 -1.52
N PRO A 284 29.05 48.26 -2.80
CA PRO A 284 29.32 49.25 -3.83
C PRO A 284 28.52 50.51 -3.50
N PRO A 285 29.13 51.70 -3.65
CA PRO A 285 28.53 52.96 -3.22
C PRO A 285 27.14 53.10 -3.87
N ARG A 286 26.11 53.19 -3.05
CA ARG A 286 24.77 53.56 -3.51
C ARG A 286 24.86 54.92 -4.12
N ASN A 287 24.59 55.09 -5.39
CA ASN A 287 24.40 56.36 -6.05
C ASN A 287 23.25 57.10 -5.35
N VAL A 288 23.62 57.93 -4.38
CA VAL A 288 22.71 58.86 -3.73
C VAL A 288 22.54 60.08 -4.63
N THR A 289 21.45 60.19 -5.31
CA THR A 289 21.06 61.45 -5.97
C THR A 289 20.80 62.48 -4.86
N PRO A 290 21.44 63.65 -4.90
CA PRO A 290 21.24 64.64 -3.85
C PRO A 290 19.82 65.20 -3.89
N SER A 291 19.02 64.97 -2.86
CA SER A 291 17.77 65.69 -2.66
C SER A 291 18.04 66.92 -1.85
N ASN A 292 17.70 68.10 -2.43
CA ASN A 292 17.69 69.39 -1.80
C ASN A 292 16.88 69.36 -0.50
N ARG A 293 17.54 69.79 0.55
CA ARG A 293 17.01 70.08 1.87
C ARG A 293 16.69 71.51 1.97
N PRO A 294 15.53 71.94 2.47
CA PRO A 294 15.37 73.20 3.23
C PRO A 294 15.09 72.92 4.70
N GLU A 295 15.69 73.73 5.52
CA GLU A 295 15.71 73.79 6.99
C GLU A 295 14.39 74.24 7.63
N PRO A 296 14.25 74.19 9.00
CA PRO A 296 12.97 73.94 9.64
C PRO A 296 12.44 75.15 10.45
N ARG A 297 11.13 75.03 10.88
CA ARG A 297 10.41 75.64 12.03
C ARG A 297 9.36 76.73 11.77
N PRO A 298 8.39 76.92 12.72
CA PRO A 298 7.98 76.17 13.91
C PRO A 298 6.48 75.88 14.04
N SER A 299 6.14 75.14 15.13
CA SER A 299 4.86 74.68 15.66
C SER A 299 3.69 75.69 15.69
N GLU A 300 2.49 75.11 15.49
CA GLU A 300 1.27 75.42 16.27
C GLU A 300 0.14 74.43 15.92
N SER A 301 -0.55 73.94 16.93
CA SER A 301 -1.76 73.11 16.88
C SER A 301 -2.97 74.02 17.19
N PRO A 302 -4.26 73.61 17.17
CA PRO A 302 -4.96 72.50 16.47
C PRO A 302 -6.33 72.96 15.90
N ALA A 303 -6.95 71.97 15.15
CA ALA A 303 -8.38 71.69 14.90
C ALA A 303 -9.17 72.54 13.90
N PRO A 304 -10.34 72.15 13.35
CA PRO A 304 -10.91 70.79 13.22
C PRO A 304 -11.32 70.41 11.77
N SER A 305 -11.76 69.14 11.64
CA SER A 305 -12.34 68.45 10.42
C SER A 305 -13.53 69.25 9.76
N PRO A 306 -13.74 69.02 8.46
CA PRO A 306 -14.83 68.12 8.03
C PRO A 306 -14.51 67.15 6.88
N SER A 307 -15.19 66.03 6.92
CA SER A 307 -15.40 65.04 5.81
C SER A 307 -16.50 65.54 4.88
N PRO A 308 -16.86 64.78 3.78
CA PRO A 308 -16.09 64.00 2.83
C PRO A 308 -16.37 64.45 1.37
N SER A 309 -15.53 64.01 0.46
CA SER A 309 -15.92 63.95 -0.96
C SER A 309 -15.28 62.75 -1.70
N ALA A 310 -16.09 62.18 -2.56
CA ALA A 310 -16.02 60.89 -3.20
C ALA A 310 -14.85 60.69 -4.14
N SER A 311 -14.52 59.45 -4.19
CA SER A 311 -13.79 58.54 -5.10
C SER A 311 -13.46 58.99 -6.53
N PRO A 312 -12.45 58.39 -7.14
CA PRO A 312 -12.77 57.30 -8.05
C PRO A 312 -12.04 55.98 -7.76
N SER A 313 -12.78 54.88 -7.93
CA SER A 313 -12.34 53.50 -7.88
C SER A 313 -11.31 53.24 -8.97
N THR A 314 -10.09 52.92 -8.57
CA THR A 314 -9.15 52.18 -9.42
C THR A 314 -9.30 50.70 -9.16
N SER A 315 -9.65 49.97 -10.22
CA SER A 315 -9.63 48.53 -10.26
C SER A 315 -8.29 47.97 -9.75
N PRO A 316 -8.28 46.82 -9.02
CA PRO A 316 -7.04 46.18 -8.65
C PRO A 316 -6.32 45.71 -9.93
N GLY A 317 -5.17 46.33 -10.20
CA GLY A 317 -4.28 45.87 -11.25
C GLY A 317 -3.85 44.43 -10.98
N GLU A 318 -3.84 43.60 -12.03
CA GLU A 318 -3.20 42.31 -12.06
C GLU A 318 -1.76 42.44 -11.50
N GLU A 319 -1.50 41.88 -10.34
CA GLU A 319 -0.13 41.66 -9.89
C GLU A 319 0.53 40.73 -10.90
N LYS A 320 1.35 41.28 -11.79
CA LYS A 320 2.26 40.51 -12.65
C LYS A 320 3.14 39.66 -11.73
N ARG A 321 2.90 38.36 -11.67
CA ARG A 321 3.87 37.41 -11.12
C ARG A 321 5.24 37.74 -11.74
N ALA A 322 6.24 37.98 -10.90
CA ALA A 322 7.60 38.26 -11.33
C ALA A 322 8.04 37.09 -12.23
N SER A 323 8.54 37.40 -13.44
CA SER A 323 9.06 36.39 -14.35
C SER A 323 10.18 35.64 -13.64
N SER A 324 10.03 34.31 -13.48
CA SER A 324 11.08 33.48 -12.92
C SER A 324 12.36 33.64 -13.74
N LYS A 325 13.52 33.69 -13.08
CA LYS A 325 14.79 33.72 -13.77
C LYS A 325 14.92 32.47 -14.66
N PRO A 326 15.51 32.57 -15.86
CA PRO A 326 15.71 31.41 -16.71
C PRO A 326 16.47 30.31 -15.98
N VAL A 327 15.90 29.10 -15.96
CA VAL A 327 16.53 27.93 -15.37
C VAL A 327 17.71 27.51 -16.26
N GLN A 328 18.87 27.34 -15.63
CA GLN A 328 20.09 26.86 -16.28
C GLN A 328 20.36 25.42 -15.87
N VAL A 329 20.59 24.56 -16.86
CA VAL A 329 20.98 23.16 -16.62
C VAL A 329 22.33 22.93 -17.27
N VAL A 330 23.36 22.73 -16.45
CA VAL A 330 24.69 22.34 -16.89
C VAL A 330 24.78 20.82 -16.83
N PHE A 331 24.82 20.15 -17.96
CA PHE A 331 24.85 18.68 -17.99
C PHE A 331 26.24 18.09 -17.77
N ASP A 332 27.29 18.86 -18.08
CA ASP A 332 28.65 18.41 -17.86
C ASP A 332 28.87 18.14 -16.36
N ASP A 333 29.39 16.96 -16.06
CA ASP A 333 29.60 16.48 -14.69
C ASP A 333 28.36 16.46 -13.75
N ILE A 334 27.11 16.48 -14.27
CA ILE A 334 25.89 16.45 -13.47
C ILE A 334 25.86 15.23 -12.54
N ARG A 335 26.46 14.11 -12.97
CA ARG A 335 26.59 12.89 -12.18
C ARG A 335 27.29 13.09 -10.83
N ARG A 336 28.23 14.04 -10.77
CA ARG A 336 28.99 14.34 -9.55
C ARG A 336 28.26 15.29 -8.60
N ARG A 337 27.13 15.84 -9.01
CA ARG A 337 26.34 16.80 -8.24
C ARG A 337 25.12 16.18 -7.57
N LEU A 338 25.04 14.83 -7.58
CA LEU A 338 24.04 14.10 -6.85
C LEU A 338 24.49 13.89 -5.41
N SER A 339 23.62 14.16 -4.46
CA SER A 339 23.80 13.96 -3.03
C SER A 339 22.54 13.43 -2.37
N PHE A 340 22.68 12.81 -1.19
CA PHE A 340 21.54 12.38 -0.39
C PHE A 340 21.35 13.31 0.80
N LEU A 341 20.10 13.70 1.06
CA LEU A 341 19.75 14.47 2.24
C LEU A 341 19.61 13.51 3.44
N PRO A 342 20.28 13.77 4.56
CA PRO A 342 20.32 12.85 5.71
C PRO A 342 19.05 12.96 6.55
N THR A 343 17.88 12.62 5.99
CA THR A 343 16.60 12.67 6.69
C THR A 343 16.47 11.58 7.76
N GLY A 344 17.16 10.44 7.60
CA GLY A 344 17.03 9.28 8.47
C GLY A 344 15.66 8.57 8.39
N LEU A 345 14.91 8.82 7.32
CA LEU A 345 13.56 8.34 7.10
C LEU A 345 13.47 7.45 5.87
N ASP A 346 12.48 6.55 5.87
CA ASP A 346 12.07 5.77 4.71
C ASP A 346 11.05 6.59 3.90
N VAL A 347 11.55 7.33 2.88
CA VAL A 347 10.80 8.37 2.16
C VAL A 347 9.95 7.75 1.06
N ASN A 348 8.64 7.99 1.08
CA ASN A 348 7.71 7.54 0.03
C ASN A 348 7.31 8.64 -0.94
N GLU A 349 7.19 9.88 -0.46
CA GLU A 349 6.77 11.06 -1.23
C GLU A 349 7.52 12.28 -0.71
N GLN A 350 7.81 13.25 -1.60
CA GLN A 350 8.47 14.48 -1.22
C GLN A 350 7.95 15.68 -2.01
N ILE A 351 7.94 16.85 -1.38
CA ILE A 351 7.51 18.10 -2.00
C ILE A 351 8.32 19.26 -1.43
N ILE A 352 8.83 20.13 -2.31
CA ILE A 352 9.49 21.37 -1.91
C ILE A 352 8.44 22.46 -1.66
N SER A 353 8.63 23.23 -0.57
CA SER A 353 7.76 24.39 -0.30
C SER A 353 7.89 25.47 -1.38
N PRO A 354 6.83 26.23 -1.69
CA PRO A 354 6.87 27.32 -2.67
C PRO A 354 7.94 28.40 -2.39
N ASP A 355 8.31 28.59 -1.13
CA ASP A 355 9.38 29.52 -0.75
C ASP A 355 10.80 28.89 -0.83
N GLY A 356 10.90 27.61 -1.14
CA GLY A 356 12.16 26.87 -1.30
C GLY A 356 12.92 26.56 -0.01
N LYS A 357 12.33 26.83 1.17
CA LYS A 357 13.03 26.67 2.46
C LYS A 357 12.86 25.29 3.08
N TRP A 358 11.82 24.58 2.69
CA TRP A 358 11.43 23.32 3.30
C TRP A 358 11.18 22.25 2.25
N VAL A 359 11.41 21.00 2.64
CA VAL A 359 10.85 19.84 1.97
C VAL A 359 9.95 19.10 2.96
N ALA A 360 8.70 18.87 2.57
CA ALA A 360 7.83 17.93 3.24
C ALA A 360 8.07 16.54 2.66
N VAL A 361 8.18 15.54 3.54
CA VAL A 361 8.31 14.14 3.16
C VAL A 361 7.21 13.32 3.83
N VAL A 362 6.54 12.50 3.07
CA VAL A 362 5.73 11.41 3.60
C VAL A 362 6.65 10.22 3.76
N ALA A 363 6.81 9.75 4.98
CA ALA A 363 7.79 8.71 5.29
C ALA A 363 7.27 7.72 6.31
N ASN A 364 7.77 6.49 6.21
CA ASN A 364 7.49 5.44 7.18
C ASN A 364 8.51 5.45 8.31
N ALA A 365 8.02 5.49 9.54
CA ALA A 365 8.81 5.29 10.75
C ALA A 365 7.99 4.47 11.74
N VAL A 366 8.59 3.45 12.35
CA VAL A 366 7.96 2.57 13.35
C VAL A 366 6.60 2.02 12.85
N ASN A 367 6.55 1.56 11.59
CA ASN A 367 5.35 1.03 10.93
C ASN A 367 4.18 2.04 10.82
N GLN A 368 4.46 3.32 10.83
CA GLN A 368 3.47 4.38 10.60
C GLN A 368 3.95 5.33 9.49
N SER A 369 3.03 5.66 8.59
CA SER A 369 3.25 6.67 7.56
C SER A 369 2.85 8.04 8.10
N ASN A 370 3.80 8.98 8.17
CA ASN A 370 3.56 10.32 8.67
C ASN A 370 4.25 11.39 7.80
N ILE A 371 3.81 12.65 7.95
CA ILE A 371 4.41 13.80 7.30
C ILE A 371 5.49 14.36 8.22
N TYR A 372 6.67 14.57 7.63
CA TYR A 372 7.83 15.21 8.25
C TYR A 372 8.22 16.42 7.44
N ILE A 373 8.84 17.41 8.11
CA ILE A 373 9.40 18.58 7.45
C ILE A 373 10.91 18.61 7.69
N TYR A 374 11.67 18.91 6.63
CA TYR A 374 13.13 19.03 6.68
C TYR A 374 13.56 20.36 6.09
N SER A 375 14.46 21.08 6.77
CA SER A 375 14.97 22.38 6.31
C SER A 375 15.95 22.20 5.16
N LEU A 376 15.76 22.97 4.09
CA LEU A 376 16.69 23.10 2.97
C LEU A 376 17.69 24.27 3.13
N ASP A 377 17.58 25.02 4.26
CA ASP A 377 18.50 26.11 4.57
C ASP A 377 19.83 25.56 5.10
N GLU A 378 20.86 25.57 4.24
CA GLU A 378 22.20 25.10 4.56
C GLU A 378 22.91 25.98 5.61
N LEU A 379 22.43 27.20 5.80
CA LEU A 379 22.97 28.18 6.75
C LEU A 379 22.23 28.21 8.09
N SER A 380 21.24 27.33 8.27
CA SER A 380 20.49 27.22 9.54
C SER A 380 21.44 26.99 10.72
N ARG A 381 21.16 27.65 11.85
CA ARG A 381 21.92 27.45 13.10
C ARG A 381 21.62 26.09 13.75
N GLU A 382 20.46 25.55 13.50
CA GLU A 382 20.06 24.23 13.99
C GLU A 382 20.45 23.14 12.98
N PRO A 383 20.88 21.96 13.46
CA PRO A 383 21.09 20.83 12.58
C PRO A 383 19.80 20.54 11.79
N ALA A 384 19.93 20.28 10.49
CA ALA A 384 18.79 19.86 9.69
C ALA A 384 18.33 18.46 10.15
N VAL A 385 17.25 18.42 10.92
CA VAL A 385 16.63 17.20 11.41
C VAL A 385 15.20 17.16 10.88
N ALA A 386 14.76 16.00 10.43
CA ALA A 386 13.39 15.81 10.01
C ALA A 386 12.45 15.90 11.23
N LYS A 387 11.57 16.90 11.25
CA LYS A 387 10.58 17.13 12.31
C LYS A 387 9.26 16.49 11.89
N GLN A 388 8.71 15.63 12.73
CA GLN A 388 7.40 15.02 12.52
C GLN A 388 6.28 16.04 12.70
N LEU A 389 5.35 16.12 11.73
CA LEU A 389 4.19 17.02 11.79
C LEU A 389 2.89 16.29 12.11
N THR A 390 2.75 15.01 11.70
CA THR A 390 1.57 14.18 11.99
C THR A 390 1.95 12.94 12.77
N SER A 391 1.02 12.39 13.57
CA SER A 391 1.25 11.21 14.41
C SER A 391 0.10 10.21 14.40
N THR A 392 -0.84 10.34 13.46
CA THR A 392 -1.98 9.44 13.30
C THR A 392 -1.60 8.19 12.52
N SER A 393 -2.34 7.09 12.70
CA SER A 393 -2.00 5.77 12.14
C SER A 393 -2.37 5.59 10.67
N GLY A 394 -3.19 6.47 10.09
CA GLY A 394 -3.58 6.40 8.69
C GLY A 394 -2.44 6.72 7.73
N SER A 395 -2.42 6.10 6.55
CA SER A 395 -1.49 6.47 5.47
C SER A 395 -1.80 7.89 4.97
N LYS A 396 -0.76 8.72 4.77
CA LYS A 396 -0.86 10.06 4.22
C LYS A 396 -0.52 10.01 2.74
N GLN A 397 -1.34 10.65 1.93
CA GLN A 397 -1.24 10.69 0.47
C GLN A 397 -1.56 12.09 -0.05
N TRP A 398 -1.16 12.41 -1.28
CA TRP A 398 -1.47 13.68 -1.93
C TRP A 398 -1.03 14.91 -1.13
N ALA A 399 0.08 14.80 -0.43
CA ALA A 399 0.62 15.91 0.34
C ALA A 399 1.00 17.09 -0.56
N GLN A 400 0.61 18.31 -0.21
CA GLN A 400 0.95 19.53 -0.95
C GLN A 400 0.95 20.77 -0.06
N PHE A 401 1.90 21.68 -0.29
CA PHE A 401 1.97 22.94 0.44
C PHE A 401 0.89 23.93 0.01
N SER A 402 0.45 24.73 0.97
CA SER A 402 -0.24 26.00 0.65
C SER A 402 0.72 26.94 -0.09
N PRO A 403 0.20 27.85 -0.95
CA PRO A 403 1.05 28.78 -1.72
C PRO A 403 1.92 29.71 -0.86
N ASP A 404 1.51 29.98 0.38
CA ASP A 404 2.25 30.78 1.37
C ASP A 404 3.26 29.94 2.21
N SER A 405 3.41 28.64 1.88
CA SER A 405 4.31 27.69 2.53
C SER A 405 4.06 27.44 4.02
N LYS A 406 2.85 27.75 4.54
CA LYS A 406 2.55 27.62 5.98
C LYS A 406 1.80 26.37 6.38
N GLU A 407 1.06 25.77 5.47
CA GLU A 407 0.25 24.59 5.70
C GLU A 407 0.53 23.51 4.66
N ILE A 408 0.28 22.27 5.02
CA ILE A 408 0.32 21.10 4.15
C ILE A 408 -1.05 20.43 4.17
N PHE A 409 -1.66 20.31 2.99
CA PHE A 409 -2.90 19.58 2.76
C PHE A 409 -2.56 18.15 2.38
N PHE A 410 -3.35 17.18 2.84
CA PHE A 410 -3.13 15.77 2.55
C PHE A 410 -4.42 14.96 2.70
N ILE A 411 -4.43 13.74 2.20
CA ILE A 411 -5.50 12.76 2.44
C ILE A 411 -5.04 11.75 3.48
N GLU A 412 -5.90 11.45 4.44
CA GLU A 412 -5.76 10.37 5.41
C GLU A 412 -7.09 9.63 5.57
N ASN A 413 -7.10 8.31 5.32
CA ASN A 413 -8.31 7.49 5.39
C ASN A 413 -9.50 8.06 4.59
N GLY A 414 -9.23 8.56 3.38
CA GLY A 414 -10.24 9.15 2.50
C GLY A 414 -10.79 10.50 2.95
N ARG A 415 -10.14 11.19 3.91
CA ARG A 415 -10.51 12.52 4.42
C ARG A 415 -9.38 13.51 4.26
N ILE A 416 -9.72 14.79 4.13
CA ILE A 416 -8.72 15.83 3.99
C ILE A 416 -8.25 16.29 5.35
N GLY A 417 -6.93 16.22 5.56
CA GLY A 417 -6.21 16.79 6.68
C GLY A 417 -5.42 18.02 6.26
N VAL A 418 -5.22 18.94 7.18
CA VAL A 418 -4.34 20.09 7.02
C VAL A 418 -3.46 20.19 8.25
N VAL A 419 -2.16 20.35 8.06
CA VAL A 419 -1.19 20.50 9.16
C VAL A 419 -0.30 21.70 8.90
N ASN A 420 -0.04 22.51 9.91
CA ASN A 420 0.92 23.60 9.82
C ASN A 420 2.35 23.15 10.18
N LEU A 421 3.36 24.00 9.97
CA LEU A 421 4.77 23.67 10.22
C LEU A 421 5.11 23.48 11.71
N GLU A 422 4.24 23.90 12.63
CA GLU A 422 4.36 23.61 14.06
C GLU A 422 3.80 22.22 14.45
N GLY A 423 3.08 21.54 13.53
CA GLY A 423 2.46 20.24 13.76
C GLY A 423 1.02 20.31 14.29
N ARG A 424 0.36 21.47 14.20
CA ARG A 424 -1.06 21.60 14.54
C ARG A 424 -1.90 21.15 13.36
N SER A 425 -2.67 20.07 13.55
CA SER A 425 -3.52 19.48 12.52
C SER A 425 -4.99 19.90 12.70
N ARG A 426 -5.69 20.06 11.58
CA ARG A 426 -7.15 20.17 11.51
C ARG A 426 -7.69 19.27 10.40
N SER A 427 -8.92 18.83 10.54
CA SER A 427 -9.66 18.19 9.46
C SER A 427 -10.39 19.26 8.64
N LEU A 428 -10.31 19.18 7.33
CA LEU A 428 -11.12 19.98 6.42
C LEU A 428 -12.33 19.13 6.00
N ALA A 429 -13.46 19.38 6.63
CA ALA A 429 -14.68 18.62 6.36
C ALA A 429 -15.30 19.07 5.03
N VAL A 430 -15.44 18.17 4.10
CA VAL A 430 -16.15 18.38 2.83
C VAL A 430 -17.28 17.38 2.69
N THR A 431 -18.34 17.75 1.96
CA THR A 431 -19.45 16.87 1.62
C THR A 431 -19.62 16.85 0.12
N ALA A 432 -19.45 15.69 -0.50
CA ALA A 432 -19.78 15.45 -1.89
C ALA A 432 -21.17 14.79 -1.96
N GLU A 433 -22.10 15.42 -2.66
CA GLU A 433 -23.43 14.83 -2.89
C GLU A 433 -23.56 14.40 -4.34
N MET A 434 -23.96 13.14 -4.54
CA MET A 434 -24.19 12.58 -5.86
C MET A 434 -25.29 11.53 -5.84
N ASP A 435 -25.97 11.41 -6.97
CA ASP A 435 -26.88 10.30 -7.21
C ASP A 435 -26.10 9.16 -7.88
N VAL A 436 -26.11 7.99 -7.24
CA VAL A 436 -25.47 6.78 -7.75
C VAL A 436 -26.53 5.85 -8.30
N ASP A 437 -26.46 5.58 -9.59
CA ASP A 437 -27.30 4.59 -10.28
C ASP A 437 -26.55 3.27 -10.33
N PHE A 438 -26.94 2.31 -9.50
CA PHE A 438 -26.33 0.99 -9.46
C PHE A 438 -26.30 0.29 -10.83
N SER A 439 -27.29 0.53 -11.67
CA SER A 439 -27.35 -0.09 -13.00
C SER A 439 -26.23 0.39 -13.92
N ARG A 440 -25.80 1.63 -13.77
CA ARG A 440 -24.66 2.21 -14.49
C ARG A 440 -23.33 1.89 -13.80
N GLU A 441 -23.28 2.05 -12.49
CA GLU A 441 -22.06 1.82 -11.70
C GLU A 441 -21.56 0.37 -11.84
N LYS A 442 -22.44 -0.64 -11.79
CA LYS A 442 -22.03 -2.04 -11.98
C LYS A 442 -21.40 -2.32 -13.35
N MET A 443 -21.89 -1.63 -14.40
CA MET A 443 -21.29 -1.76 -15.74
C MET A 443 -19.93 -1.09 -15.81
N GLU A 444 -19.76 0.03 -15.11
CA GLU A 444 -18.46 0.67 -14.98
C GLU A 444 -17.45 -0.20 -14.21
N VAL A 445 -17.87 -0.79 -13.09
CA VAL A 445 -17.06 -1.76 -12.33
C VAL A 445 -16.64 -2.96 -13.20
N PHE A 446 -17.55 -3.48 -14.02
CA PHE A 446 -17.24 -4.52 -14.99
C PHE A 446 -16.19 -4.06 -16.00
N ARG A 447 -16.39 -2.90 -16.61
CA ARG A 447 -15.49 -2.31 -17.61
C ARG A 447 -14.09 -2.10 -17.01
N GLN A 448 -13.99 -1.54 -15.80
CA GLN A 448 -12.72 -1.36 -15.09
C GLN A 448 -12.03 -2.70 -14.84
N GLY A 449 -12.72 -3.68 -14.25
CA GLY A 449 -12.13 -4.99 -13.95
C GLY A 449 -11.65 -5.70 -15.21
N TRP A 450 -12.44 -5.66 -16.29
CA TRP A 450 -12.06 -6.26 -17.57
C TRP A 450 -10.87 -5.53 -18.23
N SER A 451 -10.91 -4.19 -18.30
CA SER A 451 -9.87 -3.39 -18.97
C SER A 451 -8.56 -3.42 -18.20
N TYR A 452 -8.59 -3.40 -16.87
CA TYR A 452 -7.37 -3.50 -16.07
C TYR A 452 -6.64 -4.82 -16.31
N LEU A 453 -7.36 -5.93 -16.44
CA LEU A 453 -6.74 -7.21 -16.80
C LEU A 453 -6.27 -7.23 -18.25
N ARG A 454 -7.04 -6.70 -19.22
CA ARG A 454 -6.60 -6.55 -20.59
C ARG A 454 -5.24 -5.85 -20.69
N ASP A 455 -5.06 -4.80 -19.88
CA ASP A 455 -3.92 -3.89 -20.02
C ASP A 455 -2.72 -4.29 -19.12
N PHE A 456 -2.95 -4.99 -18.04
CA PHE A 456 -1.94 -5.24 -17.01
C PHE A 456 -1.76 -6.70 -16.59
N PHE A 457 -2.58 -7.62 -17.10
CA PHE A 457 -2.35 -9.04 -16.81
C PHE A 457 -0.96 -9.45 -17.30
N TYR A 458 -0.23 -10.18 -16.49
CA TYR A 458 1.19 -10.48 -16.72
C TYR A 458 1.46 -11.30 -17.99
N ASP A 459 0.50 -12.14 -18.41
CA ASP A 459 0.57 -12.91 -19.65
C ASP A 459 -0.28 -12.24 -20.73
N PRO A 460 0.33 -11.68 -21.79
CA PRO A 460 -0.40 -11.02 -22.87
C PRO A 460 -1.31 -11.96 -23.67
N ASN A 461 -1.15 -13.29 -23.51
CA ASN A 461 -2.00 -14.31 -24.14
C ASN A 461 -3.10 -14.80 -23.18
N PHE A 462 -3.26 -14.21 -22.00
CA PHE A 462 -4.32 -14.54 -21.02
C PHE A 462 -4.42 -16.03 -20.69
N HIS A 463 -3.28 -16.75 -20.61
CA HIS A 463 -3.22 -18.21 -20.47
C HIS A 463 -4.02 -18.97 -21.55
N GLY A 464 -4.20 -18.35 -22.72
CA GLY A 464 -4.95 -18.92 -23.85
C GLY A 464 -6.45 -18.59 -23.84
N ALA A 465 -6.94 -17.82 -22.86
CA ALA A 465 -8.32 -17.36 -22.85
C ALA A 465 -8.53 -16.26 -23.92
N ASN A 466 -9.65 -16.32 -24.62
CA ASN A 466 -10.08 -15.24 -25.51
C ASN A 466 -10.74 -14.14 -24.64
N TRP A 467 -9.97 -13.11 -24.25
CA TRP A 467 -10.41 -12.11 -23.31
C TRP A 467 -11.55 -11.22 -23.81
N GLU A 468 -11.64 -11.01 -25.13
CA GLU A 468 -12.81 -10.34 -25.74
C GLU A 468 -14.07 -11.21 -25.66
N ALA A 469 -13.97 -12.51 -25.95
CA ALA A 469 -15.11 -13.42 -25.80
C ALA A 469 -15.57 -13.52 -24.34
N VAL A 470 -14.65 -13.43 -23.37
CA VAL A 470 -15.00 -13.34 -21.94
C VAL A 470 -15.81 -12.06 -21.65
N ARG A 471 -15.46 -10.91 -22.24
CA ARG A 471 -16.25 -9.69 -22.14
C ARG A 471 -17.68 -9.89 -22.64
N GLU A 472 -17.81 -10.39 -23.88
CA GLU A 472 -19.12 -10.63 -24.49
C GLU A 472 -19.99 -11.61 -23.69
N GLN A 473 -19.38 -12.61 -23.07
CA GLN A 473 -20.08 -13.59 -22.23
C GLN A 473 -20.57 -12.98 -20.92
N TYR A 474 -19.76 -12.15 -20.25
CA TYR A 474 -20.05 -11.65 -18.92
C TYR A 474 -20.88 -10.36 -18.92
N GLU A 475 -20.78 -9.53 -19.93
CA GLU A 475 -21.49 -8.24 -20.01
C GLU A 475 -23.00 -8.38 -19.78
N PRO A 476 -23.75 -9.32 -20.41
CA PRO A 476 -25.19 -9.50 -20.14
C PRO A 476 -25.46 -10.01 -18.73
N LEU A 477 -24.53 -10.76 -18.13
CA LEU A 477 -24.67 -11.24 -16.74
C LEU A 477 -24.57 -10.07 -15.75
N PHE A 478 -23.63 -9.13 -15.99
CA PHE A 478 -23.51 -7.91 -15.19
C PHE A 478 -24.73 -7.01 -15.34
N GLU A 479 -25.29 -6.88 -16.54
CA GLU A 479 -26.57 -6.18 -16.75
C GLU A 479 -27.68 -6.77 -15.88
N GLY A 480 -27.70 -8.10 -15.71
CA GLY A 480 -28.67 -8.84 -14.90
C GLY A 480 -28.46 -8.73 -13.38
N ALA A 481 -27.24 -8.41 -12.91
CA ALA A 481 -26.93 -8.32 -11.48
C ALA A 481 -27.76 -7.24 -10.77
N ARG A 482 -28.28 -7.54 -9.59
CA ARG A 482 -29.21 -6.67 -8.83
C ARG A 482 -28.62 -6.18 -7.51
N THR A 483 -27.52 -6.76 -7.08
CA THR A 483 -26.86 -6.42 -5.82
C THR A 483 -25.35 -6.30 -6.01
N PRO A 484 -24.65 -5.52 -5.18
CA PRO A 484 -23.19 -5.46 -5.20
C PRO A 484 -22.53 -6.83 -4.96
N ASP A 485 -23.14 -7.71 -4.21
CA ASP A 485 -22.59 -9.06 -3.96
C ASP A 485 -22.68 -9.95 -5.21
N GLU A 486 -23.80 -9.89 -5.95
CA GLU A 486 -23.94 -10.57 -7.26
C GLU A 486 -22.90 -10.04 -8.25
N MET A 487 -22.74 -8.73 -8.34
CA MET A 487 -21.73 -8.08 -9.19
C MET A 487 -20.31 -8.56 -8.85
N ARG A 488 -19.92 -8.53 -7.58
CA ARG A 488 -18.57 -9.00 -7.14
C ARG A 488 -18.38 -10.50 -7.40
N ARG A 489 -19.43 -11.29 -7.27
CA ARG A 489 -19.38 -12.70 -7.62
C ARG A 489 -19.15 -12.91 -9.12
N LEU A 490 -19.80 -12.12 -9.97
CA LEU A 490 -19.53 -12.14 -11.42
C LEU A 490 -18.11 -11.74 -11.75
N LEU A 491 -17.56 -10.70 -11.09
CA LEU A 491 -16.15 -10.35 -11.22
C LEU A 491 -15.24 -11.54 -10.87
N GLN A 492 -15.53 -12.24 -9.76
CA GLN A 492 -14.74 -13.41 -9.37
C GLN A 492 -14.83 -14.56 -10.37
N LEU A 493 -16.00 -14.78 -10.96
CA LEU A 493 -16.15 -15.79 -12.02
C LEU A 493 -15.38 -15.39 -13.28
N MET A 494 -15.51 -14.12 -13.70
CA MET A 494 -14.82 -13.58 -14.87
C MET A 494 -13.30 -13.71 -14.74
N VAL A 495 -12.73 -13.31 -13.60
CA VAL A 495 -11.27 -13.43 -13.42
C VAL A 495 -10.82 -14.90 -13.33
N GLY A 496 -11.71 -15.81 -12.94
CA GLY A 496 -11.47 -17.25 -12.92
C GLY A 496 -11.21 -17.86 -14.31
N GLU A 497 -11.71 -17.23 -15.38
CA GLU A 497 -11.46 -17.68 -16.77
C GLU A 497 -9.97 -17.61 -17.14
N LEU A 498 -9.18 -16.80 -16.44
CA LEU A 498 -7.74 -16.69 -16.65
C LEU A 498 -6.95 -17.86 -16.06
N ASN A 499 -7.57 -18.72 -15.24
CA ASN A 499 -6.91 -19.82 -14.57
C ASN A 499 -5.54 -19.45 -13.98
N ALA A 500 -5.52 -18.34 -13.24
CA ALA A 500 -4.33 -17.81 -12.60
C ALA A 500 -4.55 -17.61 -11.11
N SER A 501 -3.47 -17.71 -10.34
CA SER A 501 -3.49 -17.35 -8.93
C SER A 501 -3.55 -15.82 -8.73
N HIS A 502 -3.69 -15.37 -7.50
CA HIS A 502 -3.58 -13.95 -7.13
C HIS A 502 -4.59 -13.02 -7.82
N LEU A 503 -5.65 -13.56 -8.37
CA LEU A 503 -6.81 -12.83 -8.88
C LEU A 503 -7.92 -12.77 -7.82
N GLY A 504 -8.77 -11.77 -7.92
CA GLY A 504 -9.95 -11.69 -7.08
C GLY A 504 -10.58 -10.31 -7.01
N ALA A 505 -11.84 -10.30 -6.58
CA ALA A 505 -12.60 -9.09 -6.29
C ALA A 505 -13.24 -9.23 -4.89
N GLY A 506 -12.91 -8.33 -3.98
CA GLY A 506 -13.39 -8.33 -2.60
C GLY A 506 -14.29 -7.15 -2.30
N ALA A 507 -15.23 -7.32 -1.36
CA ALA A 507 -16.01 -6.19 -0.86
C ALA A 507 -15.10 -5.12 -0.21
N PRO A 508 -15.50 -3.85 -0.23
CA PRO A 508 -14.82 -2.83 0.56
C PRO A 508 -14.72 -3.27 2.03
N PRO A 509 -13.64 -2.88 2.74
CA PRO A 509 -13.50 -3.23 4.16
C PRO A 509 -14.72 -2.78 4.95
N ALA A 510 -15.35 -3.70 5.69
CA ALA A 510 -16.49 -3.35 6.54
C ALA A 510 -16.07 -2.42 7.68
N ALA A 511 -16.85 -1.38 7.92
CA ALA A 511 -16.61 -0.41 8.98
C ALA A 511 -16.68 -1.01 10.40
N ASN A 512 -17.40 -2.11 10.56
CA ASN A 512 -17.61 -2.76 11.85
C ASN A 512 -16.99 -4.16 11.88
N GLN A 513 -15.83 -4.29 12.55
CA GLN A 513 -15.25 -5.60 12.83
C GLN A 513 -15.97 -6.27 14.01
N ALA A 514 -16.06 -7.61 13.95
CA ALA A 514 -16.57 -8.40 15.05
C ALA A 514 -15.85 -8.06 16.36
N THR A 515 -16.62 -7.74 17.40
CA THR A 515 -16.12 -7.23 18.70
C THR A 515 -16.12 -8.29 19.79
N THR A 516 -16.34 -9.57 19.42
CA THR A 516 -16.42 -10.68 20.37
C THR A 516 -15.08 -10.95 21.03
N GLY A 517 -15.07 -10.87 22.37
CA GLY A 517 -13.90 -11.18 23.19
C GLY A 517 -13.60 -12.67 23.22
N ARG A 518 -12.31 -13.03 23.25
CA ARG A 518 -11.81 -14.40 23.37
C ARG A 518 -11.10 -14.57 24.72
N LEU A 519 -11.40 -15.68 25.39
CA LEU A 519 -10.85 -16.01 26.71
C LEU A 519 -9.57 -16.84 26.61
N GLY A 520 -9.36 -17.53 25.47
CA GLY A 520 -8.31 -18.54 25.30
C GLY A 520 -8.65 -19.86 25.96
N LEU A 521 -9.93 -20.23 25.99
CA LEU A 521 -10.44 -21.48 26.52
C LEU A 521 -11.10 -22.31 25.41
N ARG A 522 -10.92 -23.63 25.48
CA ARG A 522 -11.67 -24.61 24.69
C ARG A 522 -12.53 -25.46 25.62
N PHE A 523 -13.68 -25.85 25.13
CA PHE A 523 -14.67 -26.57 25.94
C PHE A 523 -15.04 -27.90 25.31
N ASP A 524 -15.51 -28.84 26.16
CA ASP A 524 -16.06 -30.10 25.73
C ASP A 524 -17.41 -29.87 25.06
N ARG A 525 -17.42 -29.98 23.73
CA ARG A 525 -18.60 -29.77 22.91
C ARG A 525 -19.71 -30.76 23.25
N ARG A 526 -19.36 -32.04 23.41
CA ARG A 526 -20.35 -33.11 23.69
C ARG A 526 -21.03 -32.93 25.04
N GLU A 527 -20.22 -32.54 26.06
CA GLU A 527 -20.79 -32.27 27.39
C GLU A 527 -21.69 -31.03 27.34
N TYR A 528 -21.31 -29.98 26.63
CA TYR A 528 -22.16 -28.79 26.47
C TYR A 528 -23.46 -29.10 25.76
N GLU A 529 -23.45 -29.84 24.65
CA GLU A 529 -24.63 -30.19 23.89
C GLU A 529 -25.62 -31.08 24.68
N THR A 530 -25.12 -31.92 25.60
CA THR A 530 -25.95 -32.83 26.39
C THR A 530 -26.39 -32.26 27.74
N THR A 531 -25.58 -31.39 28.36
CA THR A 531 -25.82 -30.96 29.72
C THR A 531 -25.88 -29.44 29.90
N GLY A 532 -25.47 -28.66 28.89
CA GLY A 532 -25.34 -27.21 28.93
C GLY A 532 -24.14 -26.72 29.73
N ARG A 533 -23.17 -27.60 30.06
CA ARG A 533 -22.02 -27.28 30.92
C ARG A 533 -20.78 -27.08 30.10
N LEU A 534 -20.06 -25.99 30.36
CA LEU A 534 -18.79 -25.66 29.68
C LEU A 534 -17.61 -26.19 30.49
N ARG A 535 -17.28 -27.49 30.28
CA ARG A 535 -16.08 -28.09 30.82
C ARG A 535 -14.86 -27.68 29.98
N ILE A 536 -13.82 -27.15 30.61
CA ILE A 536 -12.60 -26.69 29.95
C ILE A 536 -11.74 -27.90 29.55
N THR A 537 -11.45 -28.02 28.27
CA THR A 537 -10.58 -29.05 27.69
C THR A 537 -9.18 -28.54 27.38
N GLU A 538 -9.03 -27.21 27.17
CA GLU A 538 -7.76 -26.59 26.89
C GLU A 538 -7.71 -25.16 27.43
N VAL A 539 -6.55 -24.77 27.97
CA VAL A 539 -6.22 -23.37 28.29
C VAL A 539 -5.03 -22.99 27.40
N ILE A 540 -5.31 -22.11 26.42
CA ILE A 540 -4.30 -21.69 25.44
C ILE A 540 -3.19 -20.91 26.16
N ALA A 541 -1.93 -21.27 25.90
CA ALA A 541 -0.77 -20.63 26.52
C ALA A 541 -0.77 -19.10 26.27
N LEU A 542 -0.40 -18.32 27.29
CA LEU A 542 -0.37 -16.84 27.30
C LEU A 542 -1.73 -16.16 27.03
N SER A 543 -2.82 -16.91 26.98
CA SER A 543 -4.17 -16.37 26.86
C SER A 543 -4.61 -15.63 28.14
N PRO A 544 -5.69 -14.83 28.08
CA PRO A 544 -6.27 -14.21 29.27
C PRO A 544 -6.54 -15.19 30.40
N ALA A 545 -7.05 -16.39 30.08
CA ALA A 545 -7.29 -17.45 31.06
C ALA A 545 -6.00 -18.03 31.63
N ALA A 546 -4.97 -18.25 30.83
CA ALA A 546 -3.66 -18.74 31.26
C ALA A 546 -2.94 -17.74 32.19
N ILE A 547 -2.95 -16.45 31.83
CA ILE A 547 -2.33 -15.37 32.62
C ILE A 547 -2.98 -15.24 33.98
N ALA A 548 -4.29 -15.49 34.12
CA ALA A 548 -4.96 -15.51 35.40
C ALA A 548 -4.41 -16.59 36.36
N GLY A 549 -3.78 -17.64 35.85
CA GLY A 549 -3.01 -18.63 36.60
C GLY A 549 -3.80 -19.61 37.45
N THR A 550 -5.11 -19.45 37.55
CA THR A 550 -5.98 -20.22 38.44
C THR A 550 -6.97 -21.12 37.73
N ILE A 551 -7.11 -20.99 36.40
CA ILE A 551 -7.99 -21.79 35.54
C ILE A 551 -7.23 -23.00 35.02
N LYS A 552 -7.83 -24.19 35.14
CA LYS A 552 -7.22 -25.46 34.77
C LYS A 552 -8.09 -26.24 33.79
N VAL A 553 -7.46 -27.14 33.03
CA VAL A 553 -8.17 -28.17 32.29
C VAL A 553 -8.98 -29.05 33.27
N GLY A 554 -10.21 -29.33 32.92
CA GLY A 554 -11.17 -30.04 33.75
C GLY A 554 -12.10 -29.14 34.58
N ASP A 555 -11.75 -27.86 34.77
CA ASP A 555 -12.65 -26.88 35.40
C ASP A 555 -13.89 -26.59 34.53
N TYR A 556 -14.90 -26.05 35.14
CA TYR A 556 -16.17 -25.63 34.54
C TYR A 556 -16.33 -24.11 34.57
N LEU A 557 -16.70 -23.51 33.46
CA LEU A 557 -17.13 -22.12 33.40
C LEU A 557 -18.63 -22.05 33.67
N LEU A 558 -19.00 -21.50 34.85
CA LEU A 558 -20.38 -21.45 35.33
C LEU A 558 -21.10 -20.14 35.04
N ALA A 559 -20.38 -19.01 35.02
CA ALA A 559 -20.97 -17.71 34.76
C ALA A 559 -19.93 -16.73 34.22
N VAL A 560 -20.42 -15.71 33.51
CA VAL A 560 -19.64 -14.56 32.99
C VAL A 560 -20.33 -13.28 33.47
N ASP A 561 -19.59 -12.41 34.16
CA ASP A 561 -20.11 -11.17 34.79
C ASP A 561 -21.41 -11.43 35.61
N GLY A 562 -21.45 -12.54 36.33
CA GLY A 562 -22.60 -12.96 37.16
C GLY A 562 -23.77 -13.58 36.39
N ARG A 563 -23.76 -13.57 35.05
CA ARG A 563 -24.75 -14.26 34.21
C ARG A 563 -24.40 -15.75 34.14
N ALA A 564 -25.29 -16.59 34.64
CA ALA A 564 -25.12 -18.04 34.59
C ALA A 564 -25.13 -18.57 33.16
N ILE A 565 -24.37 -19.64 32.91
CA ILE A 565 -24.28 -20.35 31.63
C ILE A 565 -25.17 -21.59 31.71
N ASP A 566 -26.03 -21.75 30.72
CA ASP A 566 -26.91 -22.88 30.54
C ASP A 566 -26.93 -23.31 29.04
N GLN A 567 -27.78 -24.28 28.72
CA GLN A 567 -27.92 -24.79 27.34
C GLN A 567 -28.39 -23.76 26.32
N THR A 568 -28.92 -22.62 26.75
CA THR A 568 -29.40 -21.53 25.86
C THR A 568 -28.42 -20.40 25.72
N THR A 569 -27.34 -20.43 26.53
CA THR A 569 -26.36 -19.34 26.59
C THR A 569 -25.39 -19.37 25.38
N ASN A 570 -25.42 -18.31 24.57
CA ASN A 570 -24.38 -18.06 23.57
C ASN A 570 -23.21 -17.31 24.21
N LEU A 571 -22.09 -18.01 24.40
CA LEU A 571 -20.89 -17.43 25.01
C LEU A 571 -20.30 -16.27 24.18
N ASP A 572 -20.33 -16.36 22.87
CA ASP A 572 -19.83 -15.31 21.98
C ASP A 572 -20.65 -14.03 22.13
N GLU A 573 -21.96 -14.15 22.22
CA GLU A 573 -22.86 -13.02 22.47
C GLU A 573 -22.60 -12.38 23.85
N THR A 574 -22.36 -13.21 24.87
CA THR A 574 -22.02 -12.75 26.21
C THR A 574 -20.69 -11.98 26.26
N LEU A 575 -19.75 -12.31 25.37
CA LEU A 575 -18.43 -11.69 25.26
C LEU A 575 -18.36 -10.56 24.22
N ASN A 576 -19.46 -10.21 23.56
CA ASN A 576 -19.50 -9.08 22.64
C ASN A 576 -19.16 -7.77 23.35
N TYR A 577 -18.37 -6.93 22.68
CA TYR A 577 -17.87 -5.64 23.20
C TYR A 577 -17.05 -5.73 24.51
N LYS A 578 -16.49 -6.93 24.81
CA LYS A 578 -15.70 -7.17 26.03
C LYS A 578 -14.18 -7.16 25.80
N ILE A 579 -13.72 -6.98 24.58
CA ILE A 579 -12.27 -6.93 24.26
C ILE A 579 -11.60 -5.86 25.11
N GLY A 580 -10.53 -6.24 25.86
CA GLY A 580 -9.74 -5.36 26.73
C GLY A 580 -10.46 -4.92 28.01
N ARG A 581 -11.74 -5.22 28.20
CA ARG A 581 -12.51 -4.90 29.40
C ARG A 581 -12.31 -5.96 30.49
N ARG A 582 -12.49 -5.58 31.74
CA ARG A 582 -12.51 -6.55 32.86
C ARG A 582 -13.78 -7.38 32.75
N VAL A 583 -13.64 -8.70 32.80
CA VAL A 583 -14.72 -9.68 32.80
C VAL A 583 -14.50 -10.62 34.00
N SER A 584 -15.52 -10.82 34.82
CA SER A 584 -15.47 -11.79 35.90
C SER A 584 -15.99 -13.14 35.44
N LEU A 585 -15.18 -14.18 35.59
CA LEU A 585 -15.52 -15.57 35.29
C LEU A 585 -15.75 -16.32 36.60
N THR A 586 -16.92 -16.95 36.77
CA THR A 586 -17.16 -17.91 37.84
C THR A 586 -16.71 -19.29 37.39
N ILE A 587 -15.66 -19.81 37.97
CA ILE A 587 -15.02 -21.09 37.66
C ILE A 587 -15.27 -22.07 38.81
N ALA A 588 -15.53 -23.34 38.50
CA ALA A 588 -15.62 -24.40 39.49
C ALA A 588 -14.75 -25.60 39.12
N SER A 589 -14.33 -26.40 40.09
CA SER A 589 -13.51 -27.59 39.88
C SER A 589 -14.34 -28.81 39.43
N SER A 590 -15.67 -28.75 39.61
CA SER A 590 -16.60 -29.81 39.24
C SER A 590 -17.94 -29.27 38.75
N ALA A 591 -18.69 -30.14 38.06
CA ALA A 591 -19.97 -29.82 37.46
C ALA A 591 -21.09 -29.37 38.45
N ASP A 592 -21.02 -29.76 39.71
CA ASP A 592 -21.93 -29.41 40.77
C ASP A 592 -21.61 -28.04 41.42
N GLY A 593 -20.51 -27.40 40.97
CA GLY A 593 -20.07 -26.11 41.47
C GLY A 593 -19.13 -26.17 42.67
N ALA A 594 -18.60 -27.33 43.05
CA ALA A 594 -17.61 -27.42 44.10
C ALA A 594 -16.30 -26.70 43.71
N GLY A 595 -15.63 -26.04 44.66
CA GLY A 595 -14.42 -25.26 44.39
C GLY A 595 -14.66 -23.99 43.60
N ARG A 596 -15.88 -23.41 43.74
CA ARG A 596 -16.26 -22.17 43.03
C ARG A 596 -15.36 -21.00 43.42
N ARG A 597 -14.92 -20.25 42.39
CA ARG A 597 -14.06 -19.08 42.53
C ARG A 597 -14.31 -18.06 41.41
N GLU A 598 -14.07 -16.81 41.73
CA GLU A 598 -14.15 -15.71 40.76
C GLU A 598 -12.76 -15.44 40.19
N VAL A 599 -12.66 -15.34 38.87
CA VAL A 599 -11.43 -15.06 38.16
C VAL A 599 -11.66 -13.91 37.20
N VAL A 600 -10.87 -12.84 37.33
CA VAL A 600 -10.96 -11.66 36.46
C VAL A 600 -9.98 -11.77 35.32
N VAL A 601 -10.50 -11.64 34.11
CA VAL A 601 -9.71 -11.67 32.87
C VAL A 601 -9.99 -10.44 32.00
N ARG A 602 -9.15 -10.22 30.98
CA ARG A 602 -9.38 -9.23 29.92
C ARG A 602 -9.38 -9.96 28.58
N PRO A 603 -10.57 -10.23 27.98
CA PRO A 603 -10.66 -10.92 26.70
C PRO A 603 -9.87 -10.20 25.62
N VAL A 604 -9.27 -10.96 24.73
CA VAL A 604 -8.56 -10.48 23.53
C VAL A 604 -9.43 -10.62 22.28
N ASN A 605 -9.01 -10.04 21.16
CA ASN A 605 -9.70 -10.27 19.89
C ASN A 605 -9.33 -11.62 19.27
N GLY A 606 -10.08 -12.05 18.24
CA GLY A 606 -9.86 -13.34 17.59
C GLY A 606 -8.52 -13.43 16.83
N VAL A 607 -7.96 -12.30 16.38
CA VAL A 607 -6.65 -12.27 15.72
C VAL A 607 -5.54 -12.59 16.75
N THR A 608 -5.61 -11.97 17.92
CA THR A 608 -4.67 -12.26 19.02
C THR A 608 -4.75 -13.72 19.44
N GLU A 609 -5.98 -14.28 19.62
CA GLU A 609 -6.13 -15.68 19.99
C GLU A 609 -5.54 -16.63 18.94
N ARG A 610 -5.78 -16.39 17.66
CA ARG A 610 -5.14 -17.18 16.58
C ARG A 610 -3.60 -17.09 16.62
N GLY A 611 -3.07 -15.90 16.89
CA GLY A 611 -1.63 -15.70 17.08
C GLY A 611 -1.06 -16.52 18.24
N LEU A 612 -1.79 -16.62 19.38
CA LEU A 612 -1.40 -17.48 20.51
C LEU A 612 -1.43 -18.95 20.15
N LEU A 613 -2.46 -19.43 19.46
CA LEU A 613 -2.54 -20.81 18.98
C LEU A 613 -1.40 -21.16 18.03
N TYR A 614 -1.09 -20.23 17.11
CA TYR A 614 0.05 -20.38 16.20
C TYR A 614 1.38 -20.52 17.00
N ARG A 615 1.63 -19.62 17.94
CA ARG A 615 2.85 -19.70 18.81
C ARG A 615 2.91 -21.03 19.57
N GLN A 616 1.80 -21.47 20.14
CA GLN A 616 1.71 -22.77 20.84
C GLN A 616 2.05 -23.94 19.89
N TRP A 617 1.60 -23.88 18.62
CA TRP A 617 1.92 -24.87 17.62
C TRP A 617 3.43 -24.85 17.25
N VAL A 618 4.03 -23.67 17.08
CA VAL A 618 5.47 -23.53 16.82
C VAL A 618 6.30 -24.12 17.97
N GLU A 619 5.94 -23.81 19.22
CA GLU A 619 6.66 -24.36 20.38
C GLU A 619 6.57 -25.89 20.46
N ARG A 620 5.39 -26.48 20.18
CA ARG A 620 5.25 -27.94 20.12
C ARG A 620 6.16 -28.58 19.05
N ASN A 621 6.22 -27.96 17.87
CA ASN A 621 7.10 -28.45 16.80
C ASN A 621 8.59 -28.28 17.17
N ARG A 622 8.96 -27.20 17.83
CA ARG A 622 10.32 -26.98 18.36
C ARG A 622 10.72 -28.06 19.36
N GLU A 623 9.84 -28.35 20.32
CA GLU A 623 10.03 -29.43 21.30
C GLU A 623 10.09 -30.81 20.60
N TYR A 624 9.25 -31.02 19.58
CA TYR A 624 9.23 -32.23 18.79
C TYR A 624 10.60 -32.47 18.11
N VAL A 625 11.11 -31.48 17.37
CA VAL A 625 12.41 -31.55 16.68
C VAL A 625 13.55 -31.72 17.70
N ALA A 626 13.51 -30.99 18.82
CA ALA A 626 14.51 -31.13 19.88
C ALA A 626 14.52 -32.55 20.46
N ARG A 627 13.35 -33.10 20.77
CA ARG A 627 13.21 -34.47 21.30
C ARG A 627 13.70 -35.53 20.30
N THR A 628 13.23 -35.44 19.06
CA THR A 628 13.56 -36.43 18.01
C THR A 628 15.05 -36.40 17.59
N SER A 629 15.70 -35.24 17.73
CA SER A 629 17.13 -35.05 17.42
C SER A 629 18.07 -35.18 18.63
N ASN A 630 17.56 -35.54 19.82
CA ASN A 630 18.33 -35.52 21.08
C ASN A 630 18.93 -34.12 21.35
N GLY A 631 18.22 -33.07 21.11
CA GLY A 631 18.62 -31.67 21.36
C GLY A 631 19.59 -31.07 20.35
N ARG A 632 20.02 -31.84 19.31
CA ARG A 632 21.04 -31.44 18.35
C ARG A 632 20.54 -30.44 17.31
N LEU A 633 19.28 -30.55 16.89
CA LEU A 633 18.72 -29.70 15.86
C LEU A 633 17.81 -28.59 16.46
N GLY A 634 17.83 -27.45 15.80
CA GLY A 634 16.90 -26.35 16.03
C GLY A 634 15.74 -26.38 15.04
N TYR A 635 14.72 -25.56 15.31
CA TYR A 635 13.53 -25.43 14.50
C TYR A 635 13.10 -23.98 14.41
N VAL A 636 12.78 -23.52 13.21
CA VAL A 636 12.16 -22.21 12.97
C VAL A 636 10.97 -22.39 12.04
N HIS A 637 9.91 -21.61 12.27
CA HIS A 637 8.78 -21.56 11.36
C HIS A 637 8.52 -20.12 10.95
N MET A 638 8.33 -19.86 9.65
CA MET A 638 7.88 -18.57 9.15
C MET A 638 6.38 -18.67 8.80
N PHE A 639 5.56 -17.88 9.53
CA PHE A 639 4.11 -17.84 9.35
C PHE A 639 3.72 -17.35 7.94
N ASP A 640 4.36 -16.27 7.52
CA ASP A 640 4.24 -15.64 6.21
C ASP A 640 5.58 -14.99 5.83
N MET A 641 5.66 -14.37 4.67
CA MET A 641 6.84 -13.62 4.24
C MET A 641 6.67 -12.11 4.49
N SER A 642 6.18 -11.73 5.67
CA SER A 642 6.08 -10.34 6.14
C SER A 642 7.35 -9.88 6.87
N SER A 643 7.51 -8.57 7.02
CA SER A 643 8.58 -7.98 7.84
C SER A 643 8.52 -8.42 9.31
N ALA A 644 7.31 -8.64 9.85
CA ALA A 644 7.13 -9.14 11.21
C ALA A 644 7.64 -10.58 11.35
N SER A 645 7.31 -11.47 10.40
CA SER A 645 7.81 -12.85 10.38
C SER A 645 9.31 -12.93 10.13
N LEU A 646 9.89 -12.03 9.33
CA LEU A 646 11.33 -11.91 9.16
C LEU A 646 12.03 -11.50 10.46
N ALA A 647 11.49 -10.51 11.18
CA ALA A 647 12.01 -10.11 12.48
C ALA A 647 11.96 -11.27 13.49
N GLN A 648 10.85 -12.03 13.51
CA GLN A 648 10.71 -13.21 14.36
C GLN A 648 11.70 -14.33 13.97
N LEU A 649 11.90 -14.58 12.66
CA LEU A 649 12.92 -15.53 12.17
C LEU A 649 14.30 -15.18 12.73
N HIS A 650 14.68 -13.88 12.71
CA HIS A 650 15.96 -13.43 13.24
C HIS A 650 16.07 -13.70 14.75
N ILE A 651 15.01 -13.44 15.51
CA ILE A 651 14.97 -13.73 16.96
C ILE A 651 15.11 -15.24 17.20
N ASP A 652 14.34 -16.06 16.49
CA ASP A 652 14.34 -17.52 16.66
C ASP A 652 15.69 -18.12 16.28
N LEU A 653 16.39 -17.61 15.26
CA LEU A 653 17.74 -18.06 14.89
C LEU A 653 18.79 -17.65 15.93
N ASP A 654 18.68 -16.46 16.50
CA ASP A 654 19.67 -15.93 17.45
C ASP A 654 19.50 -16.51 18.86
N THR A 655 18.26 -16.84 19.27
CA THR A 655 17.94 -17.33 20.63
C THR A 655 17.81 -18.84 20.70
N GLU A 656 16.81 -19.39 20.03
CA GLU A 656 16.43 -20.79 20.17
C GLU A 656 17.38 -21.76 19.44
N ASN A 657 18.03 -21.28 18.40
CA ASN A 657 18.88 -22.11 17.54
C ASN A 657 20.38 -21.86 17.75
N TYR A 658 20.73 -20.96 18.68
CA TYR A 658 22.12 -20.76 19.06
C TYR A 658 22.70 -22.05 19.70
N GLY A 659 23.84 -22.49 19.24
CA GLY A 659 24.48 -23.71 19.74
C GLY A 659 23.92 -25.03 19.17
N LYS A 660 22.94 -25.00 18.27
CA LYS A 660 22.46 -26.21 17.56
C LYS A 660 23.41 -26.60 16.43
N ASP A 661 23.45 -27.89 16.10
CA ASP A 661 24.32 -28.44 15.02
C ASP A 661 23.75 -28.09 13.63
N GLY A 662 22.43 -28.04 13.49
CA GLY A 662 21.69 -27.71 12.28
C GLY A 662 20.30 -27.18 12.60
N VAL A 663 19.59 -26.67 11.59
CA VAL A 663 18.26 -26.08 11.76
C VAL A 663 17.27 -26.59 10.72
N VAL A 664 16.12 -27.05 11.17
CA VAL A 664 14.94 -27.33 10.35
C VAL A 664 14.21 -26.02 10.12
N ILE A 665 14.08 -25.61 8.86
CA ILE A 665 13.32 -24.44 8.42
C ILE A 665 11.97 -24.95 7.94
N ASP A 666 10.89 -24.54 8.58
CA ASP A 666 9.53 -24.94 8.22
C ASP A 666 8.77 -23.75 7.65
N ILE A 667 8.33 -23.85 6.41
CA ILE A 667 7.48 -22.86 5.74
C ILE A 667 6.17 -23.49 5.28
N ARG A 668 5.76 -24.62 5.86
CA ARG A 668 4.43 -25.19 5.62
C ARG A 668 3.34 -24.20 5.99
N ASN A 669 2.32 -24.10 5.17
CA ASN A 669 1.19 -23.17 5.33
C ASN A 669 1.60 -21.70 5.31
N ASN A 670 2.75 -21.34 4.76
CA ASN A 670 3.19 -19.96 4.61
C ASN A 670 2.47 -19.32 3.41
N SER A 671 1.70 -18.29 3.67
CA SER A 671 0.85 -17.63 2.67
C SER A 671 1.58 -16.60 1.78
N GLY A 672 2.93 -16.55 1.83
CA GLY A 672 3.73 -15.61 1.03
C GLY A 672 3.86 -14.22 1.65
N GLY A 673 4.35 -13.29 0.87
CA GLY A 673 4.65 -11.91 1.27
C GLY A 673 5.66 -11.26 0.34
N PHE A 674 6.75 -10.65 0.89
CA PHE A 674 7.73 -9.88 0.12
C PHE A 674 9.16 -9.90 0.67
N VAL A 675 9.52 -10.82 1.57
CA VAL A 675 10.81 -10.79 2.25
C VAL A 675 11.72 -11.98 1.95
N ASN A 676 11.43 -12.79 0.92
CA ASN A 676 12.22 -13.96 0.59
C ASN A 676 13.73 -13.66 0.48
N VAL A 677 14.10 -12.57 -0.20
CA VAL A 677 15.50 -12.18 -0.43
C VAL A 677 16.25 -11.88 0.88
N TYR A 678 15.60 -11.31 1.88
CA TYR A 678 16.20 -11.06 3.19
C TYR A 678 16.31 -12.33 4.02
N ALA A 679 15.26 -13.14 3.99
CA ALA A 679 15.21 -14.39 4.71
C ALA A 679 16.28 -15.35 4.19
N ILE A 680 16.41 -15.49 2.86
CA ILE A 680 17.37 -16.41 2.24
C ILE A 680 18.81 -15.97 2.46
N ASP A 681 19.08 -14.68 2.53
CA ASP A 681 20.40 -14.11 2.74
C ASP A 681 21.08 -14.64 4.04
N VAL A 682 20.30 -14.81 5.11
CA VAL A 682 20.82 -15.31 6.38
C VAL A 682 21.38 -16.72 6.25
N PHE A 683 20.77 -17.55 5.39
CA PHE A 683 21.18 -18.93 5.11
C PHE A 683 22.24 -19.02 4.02
N ALA A 684 22.26 -18.06 3.09
CA ALA A 684 23.22 -18.04 1.97
C ALA A 684 24.59 -17.50 2.35
N ARG A 685 24.71 -16.68 3.40
CA ARG A 685 25.99 -16.08 3.83
C ARG A 685 26.96 -17.12 4.33
N ARG A 686 28.13 -17.22 3.70
CA ARG A 686 29.18 -18.18 4.03
C ARG A 686 30.30 -17.50 4.82
N GLY A 687 30.91 -18.22 5.77
CA GLY A 687 32.14 -17.82 6.43
C GLY A 687 33.30 -17.81 5.44
N TYR A 688 34.20 -16.84 5.56
CA TYR A 688 35.38 -16.68 4.70
C TYR A 688 36.66 -16.31 5.50
N LEU A 689 36.51 -15.90 6.74
CA LEU A 689 37.59 -15.52 7.67
C LEU A 689 37.20 -15.94 9.09
N THR A 690 38.25 -16.25 9.87
CA THR A 690 38.15 -16.41 11.32
C THR A 690 38.91 -15.27 11.98
N MET A 691 38.29 -14.57 12.92
CA MET A 691 38.90 -13.50 13.72
C MET A 691 39.10 -14.00 15.15
N THR A 692 40.27 -13.79 15.69
CA THR A 692 40.61 -14.24 17.05
C THR A 692 41.07 -13.03 17.85
N LEU A 693 40.28 -12.64 18.85
CA LEU A 693 40.73 -11.69 19.84
C LEU A 693 41.71 -12.32 20.81
N ARG A 694 42.68 -11.58 21.29
CA ARG A 694 43.71 -12.08 22.21
C ARG A 694 43.05 -12.68 23.44
N GLY A 695 43.34 -13.95 23.71
CA GLY A 695 42.81 -14.70 24.85
C GLY A 695 41.42 -15.32 24.64
N LEU A 696 40.82 -15.21 23.43
CA LEU A 696 39.54 -15.80 23.10
C LEU A 696 39.70 -16.83 21.96
N ASN A 697 38.68 -17.65 21.79
CA ASN A 697 38.63 -18.59 20.66
C ASN A 697 38.34 -17.86 19.35
N GLY A 698 38.84 -18.40 18.25
CA GLY A 698 38.56 -17.92 16.93
C GLY A 698 37.07 -17.97 16.62
N THR A 699 36.54 -16.92 16.07
CA THR A 699 35.12 -16.71 15.74
C THR A 699 34.98 -16.30 14.27
N PRO A 700 33.96 -16.77 13.52
CA PRO A 700 33.74 -16.32 12.15
C PRO A 700 33.64 -14.80 12.04
N ALA A 701 34.35 -14.22 11.04
CA ALA A 701 34.42 -12.77 10.85
C ALA A 701 33.05 -12.10 10.74
N ARG A 702 32.09 -12.75 10.09
CA ARG A 702 30.70 -12.23 9.97
C ARG A 702 30.04 -12.03 11.32
N THR A 703 30.23 -12.95 12.26
CA THR A 703 29.69 -12.84 13.63
C THR A 703 30.36 -11.70 14.38
N VAL A 704 31.68 -11.62 14.33
CA VAL A 704 32.47 -10.55 15.01
C VAL A 704 32.11 -9.18 14.47
N LEU A 705 31.91 -9.06 13.16
CA LEU A 705 31.55 -7.79 12.48
C LEU A 705 30.04 -7.49 12.52
N GLY A 706 29.25 -8.30 13.24
CA GLY A 706 27.83 -8.04 13.43
C GLY A 706 26.94 -8.36 12.23
N GLN A 707 27.41 -9.15 11.27
CA GLN A 707 26.60 -9.56 10.13
C GLN A 707 25.91 -10.90 10.46
N ARG A 708 24.58 -10.91 10.50
CA ARG A 708 23.80 -12.12 10.75
C ARG A 708 24.00 -13.14 9.64
N ALA A 709 24.45 -14.34 10.00
CA ALA A 709 24.62 -15.48 9.12
C ALA A 709 24.51 -16.76 9.96
N LEU A 710 23.70 -17.72 9.54
CA LEU A 710 23.50 -18.96 10.31
C LEU A 710 24.77 -19.84 10.28
N GLN A 711 25.40 -20.04 9.11
CA GLN A 711 26.62 -20.81 8.90
C GLN A 711 26.52 -22.27 9.42
N ARG A 712 25.35 -22.84 9.40
CA ARG A 712 25.08 -24.23 9.81
C ARG A 712 24.25 -24.94 8.74
N PRO A 713 24.32 -26.28 8.63
CA PRO A 713 23.44 -27.03 7.75
C PRO A 713 21.97 -26.81 8.08
N THR A 714 21.16 -26.74 7.03
CA THR A 714 19.73 -26.59 7.13
C THR A 714 19.00 -27.59 6.26
N ILE A 715 17.75 -27.82 6.55
CA ILE A 715 16.79 -28.56 5.73
C ILE A 715 15.47 -27.75 5.70
N LEU A 716 14.85 -27.68 4.53
CA LEU A 716 13.61 -26.96 4.34
C LEU A 716 12.43 -27.91 4.31
N VAL A 717 11.34 -27.58 4.99
CA VAL A 717 10.08 -28.32 4.97
C VAL A 717 8.99 -27.46 4.33
N THR A 718 8.32 -28.02 3.31
CA THR A 718 7.25 -27.36 2.55
C THR A 718 6.01 -28.23 2.48
N ASN A 719 4.88 -27.63 2.08
CA ASN A 719 3.68 -28.34 1.67
C ASN A 719 2.92 -27.57 0.58
N GLN A 720 1.83 -28.15 0.07
CA GLN A 720 0.99 -27.57 -0.97
C GLN A 720 0.32 -26.23 -0.58
N HIS A 721 0.46 -25.79 0.65
CA HIS A 721 0.01 -24.47 1.15
C HIS A 721 1.18 -23.49 1.40
N SER A 722 2.40 -23.86 0.99
CA SER A 722 3.51 -22.92 0.86
C SER A 722 3.37 -22.22 -0.47
N LEU A 723 2.93 -20.95 -0.47
CA LEU A 723 2.53 -20.24 -1.69
C LEU A 723 3.15 -18.86 -1.81
N SER A 724 3.12 -18.29 -3.01
CA SER A 724 3.57 -16.93 -3.33
C SER A 724 5.07 -16.75 -2.97
N ASP A 725 5.44 -15.71 -2.22
CA ASP A 725 6.84 -15.44 -1.83
C ASP A 725 7.54 -16.61 -1.07
N ALA A 726 6.77 -17.56 -0.51
CA ALA A 726 7.31 -18.80 0.04
C ALA A 726 7.80 -19.75 -1.06
N GLU A 727 7.23 -19.68 -2.26
CA GLU A 727 7.71 -20.43 -3.43
C GLU A 727 8.99 -19.82 -3.98
N ASP A 728 9.10 -18.47 -3.99
CA ASP A 728 10.34 -17.77 -4.31
C ASP A 728 11.46 -18.14 -3.34
N PHE A 729 11.14 -18.22 -2.04
CA PHE A 729 12.09 -18.69 -1.02
C PHE A 729 12.50 -20.14 -1.27
N THR A 730 11.55 -21.02 -1.60
CA THR A 730 11.81 -22.43 -1.90
C THR A 730 12.71 -22.56 -3.12
N GLU A 731 12.40 -21.85 -4.21
CA GLU A 731 13.23 -21.87 -5.43
C GLU A 731 14.62 -21.31 -5.16
N GLY A 732 14.73 -20.17 -4.46
CA GLY A 732 16.02 -19.62 -4.07
C GLY A 732 16.84 -20.56 -3.19
N TYR A 733 16.19 -21.25 -2.24
CA TYR A 733 16.84 -22.27 -1.37
C TYR A 733 17.43 -23.40 -2.19
N ARG A 734 16.70 -23.89 -3.20
CA ARG A 734 17.14 -24.93 -4.14
C ARG A 734 18.23 -24.43 -5.09
N ALA A 735 18.01 -23.30 -5.76
CA ALA A 735 18.95 -22.72 -6.73
C ALA A 735 20.31 -22.39 -6.10
N LEU A 736 20.31 -21.92 -4.85
CA LEU A 736 21.53 -21.63 -4.07
C LEU A 736 22.11 -22.88 -3.36
N ARG A 737 21.47 -24.03 -3.48
CA ARG A 737 21.90 -25.33 -2.88
C ARG A 737 22.16 -25.20 -1.37
N LEU A 738 21.22 -24.61 -0.64
CA LEU A 738 21.34 -24.35 0.78
C LEU A 738 21.12 -25.59 1.64
N GLY A 739 20.37 -26.57 1.14
CA GLY A 739 20.07 -27.85 1.77
C GLY A 739 19.05 -28.62 0.94
N GLN A 740 18.53 -29.71 1.47
CA GLN A 740 17.44 -30.50 0.87
C GLN A 740 16.09 -29.92 1.25
N VAL A 741 15.10 -30.12 0.37
CA VAL A 741 13.70 -29.79 0.60
C VAL A 741 12.90 -31.05 0.82
N VAL A 742 12.14 -31.13 1.89
CA VAL A 742 11.34 -32.29 2.33
C VAL A 742 9.87 -31.86 2.47
N GLY A 743 8.98 -32.80 2.22
CA GLY A 743 7.54 -32.61 2.40
C GLY A 743 6.79 -32.75 1.10
N GLU A 744 5.86 -31.84 0.82
CA GLU A 744 5.09 -31.82 -0.42
C GLU A 744 5.51 -30.63 -1.28
N PRO A 745 5.38 -30.73 -2.63
CA PRO A 745 5.57 -29.60 -3.52
C PRO A 745 4.73 -28.39 -3.09
N THR A 746 5.19 -27.19 -3.41
CA THR A 746 4.50 -25.94 -3.11
C THR A 746 3.18 -25.79 -3.89
N ALA A 747 2.47 -24.69 -3.74
CA ALA A 747 1.16 -24.48 -4.38
C ALA A 747 1.22 -24.29 -5.91
N GLY A 748 2.31 -23.73 -6.44
CA GLY A 748 2.39 -23.24 -7.83
C GLY A 748 1.60 -21.97 -8.06
N TRP A 749 1.49 -21.12 -7.04
CA TRP A 749 0.74 -19.85 -7.02
C TRP A 749 1.69 -18.70 -6.80
N ILE A 750 2.34 -18.23 -7.85
CA ILE A 750 3.37 -17.20 -7.74
C ILE A 750 3.29 -16.16 -8.85
N ILE A 751 2.54 -15.12 -8.60
CA ILE A 751 2.47 -13.93 -9.44
C ILE A 751 2.54 -12.71 -8.52
N TYR A 752 3.41 -11.74 -8.82
CA TYR A 752 3.36 -10.48 -8.07
C TYR A 752 2.12 -9.68 -8.44
N THR A 753 1.41 -9.21 -7.43
CA THR A 753 0.08 -8.62 -7.54
C THR A 753 -0.04 -7.33 -6.73
N TRP A 754 -0.97 -6.48 -7.14
CA TRP A 754 -1.39 -5.26 -6.43
C TRP A 754 -2.88 -5.26 -6.23
N ASN A 755 -3.33 -4.64 -5.16
CA ASN A 755 -4.74 -4.37 -4.93
C ASN A 755 -5.09 -2.99 -5.46
N GLN A 756 -6.13 -2.92 -6.29
CA GLN A 756 -6.63 -1.70 -6.88
C GLN A 756 -8.10 -1.54 -6.50
N PRO A 757 -8.54 -0.41 -5.92
CA PRO A 757 -9.96 -0.16 -5.74
C PRO A 757 -10.62 0.15 -7.09
N LEU A 758 -11.81 -0.41 -7.31
CA LEU A 758 -12.70 0.00 -8.39
C LEU A 758 -13.58 1.17 -7.91
N ILE A 759 -14.34 1.77 -8.82
CA ILE A 759 -15.13 2.98 -8.57
C ILE A 759 -16.11 2.83 -7.38
N ASP A 760 -16.65 1.63 -7.14
CA ASP A 760 -17.55 1.32 -6.02
C ASP A 760 -16.81 0.99 -4.70
N GLY A 761 -15.47 1.04 -4.71
CA GLY A 761 -14.62 0.62 -3.61
C GLY A 761 -14.36 -0.88 -3.54
N THR A 762 -14.83 -1.68 -4.47
CA THR A 762 -14.46 -3.10 -4.60
C THR A 762 -12.95 -3.21 -4.74
N THR A 763 -12.31 -4.01 -3.88
CA THR A 763 -10.88 -4.29 -3.99
C THR A 763 -10.64 -5.30 -5.09
N PHE A 764 -9.95 -4.89 -6.14
CA PHE A 764 -9.61 -5.72 -7.29
C PHE A 764 -8.13 -6.10 -7.24
N ARG A 765 -7.83 -7.39 -7.31
CA ARG A 765 -6.46 -7.89 -7.25
C ARG A 765 -5.93 -8.09 -8.65
N LEU A 766 -4.84 -7.36 -8.99
CA LEU A 766 -4.28 -7.27 -10.34
C LEU A 766 -2.89 -7.91 -10.40
N PRO A 767 -2.75 -9.12 -10.98
CA PRO A 767 -1.46 -9.79 -11.19
C PRO A 767 -0.78 -9.25 -12.45
N ARG A 768 0.40 -8.65 -12.30
CA ARG A 768 1.08 -7.95 -13.39
C ARG A 768 2.53 -8.36 -13.64
N MET A 769 3.12 -9.21 -12.81
CA MET A 769 4.54 -9.55 -12.94
C MET A 769 4.72 -11.06 -12.96
N LYS A 770 5.26 -11.57 -14.06
CA LYS A 770 5.65 -12.96 -14.23
C LYS A 770 6.89 -13.29 -13.41
N ILE A 771 6.89 -14.45 -12.78
CA ILE A 771 8.05 -14.98 -12.06
C ILE A 771 8.57 -16.22 -12.79
N THR A 772 9.87 -16.23 -13.05
CA THR A 772 10.53 -17.29 -13.78
C THR A 772 11.77 -17.76 -13.00
N ALA A 773 11.91 -19.06 -12.83
CA ALA A 773 13.13 -19.64 -12.27
C ALA A 773 14.34 -19.40 -13.21
N ASN A 774 15.55 -19.55 -12.68
CA ASN A 774 16.78 -19.31 -13.47
C ASN A 774 16.96 -20.22 -14.69
N ASP A 775 16.29 -21.36 -14.73
CA ASP A 775 16.26 -22.29 -15.88
C ASP A 775 15.23 -21.88 -16.95
N GLY A 776 14.49 -20.78 -16.74
CA GLY A 776 13.46 -20.30 -17.65
C GLY A 776 12.06 -20.86 -17.36
N THR A 777 11.89 -21.73 -16.37
CA THR A 777 10.58 -22.29 -16.01
C THR A 777 9.68 -21.20 -15.46
N ASP A 778 8.49 -21.06 -16.01
CA ASP A 778 7.41 -20.27 -15.43
C ASP A 778 6.99 -20.90 -14.11
N MET A 779 7.00 -20.14 -13.03
CA MET A 779 6.69 -20.67 -11.72
C MET A 779 5.18 -20.73 -11.44
N GLU A 780 4.37 -19.91 -12.11
CA GLU A 780 2.92 -19.98 -11.99
C GLU A 780 2.40 -21.31 -12.53
N ARG A 781 1.54 -21.99 -11.80
CA ARG A 781 1.01 -23.33 -12.06
C ARG A 781 2.06 -24.45 -12.12
N ASN A 782 3.28 -24.16 -11.71
CA ASN A 782 4.38 -25.11 -11.63
C ASN A 782 4.92 -25.15 -10.20
N PRO A 783 4.35 -25.99 -9.33
CA PRO A 783 4.80 -26.13 -7.94
C PRO A 783 6.30 -26.38 -7.84
N ARG A 784 6.95 -25.77 -6.85
CA ARG A 784 8.37 -26.06 -6.60
C ARG A 784 8.52 -27.46 -6.05
N PRO A 785 9.33 -28.31 -6.70
CA PRO A 785 9.48 -29.69 -6.29
C PRO A 785 10.29 -29.81 -4.99
N VAL A 786 10.09 -30.92 -4.32
CA VAL A 786 10.87 -31.33 -3.14
C VAL A 786 11.92 -32.38 -3.53
N ASP A 787 13.01 -32.48 -2.75
CA ASP A 787 14.01 -33.53 -2.93
C ASP A 787 13.55 -34.88 -2.34
N ILE A 788 12.76 -34.81 -1.27
CA ILE A 788 12.19 -35.98 -0.59
C ILE A 788 10.71 -35.74 -0.35
N GLU A 789 9.88 -36.42 -1.09
CA GLU A 789 8.44 -36.31 -0.97
C GLU A 789 7.91 -37.09 0.23
N VAL A 790 7.16 -36.41 1.09
CA VAL A 790 6.53 -36.97 2.29
C VAL A 790 5.16 -36.33 2.47
N SER A 791 4.11 -37.10 2.25
CA SER A 791 2.75 -36.67 2.53
C SER A 791 2.35 -36.94 3.97
N ARG A 792 1.54 -36.11 4.54
CA ARG A 792 0.95 -36.33 5.87
C ARG A 792 -0.33 -37.14 5.76
N PRO A 793 -0.47 -38.27 6.47
CA PRO A 793 -1.72 -39.01 6.53
C PRO A 793 -2.87 -38.15 7.11
N ILE A 794 -4.09 -38.32 6.62
CA ILE A 794 -5.28 -37.70 7.17
C ILE A 794 -5.41 -38.07 8.66
N GLY A 795 -5.58 -37.06 9.51
CA GLY A 795 -5.71 -37.23 10.96
C GLY A 795 -4.39 -37.20 11.73
N GLU A 796 -3.21 -37.24 11.09
CA GLU A 796 -1.93 -37.14 11.79
C GLU A 796 -1.79 -35.88 12.64
N THR A 797 -2.38 -34.76 12.21
CA THR A 797 -2.41 -33.50 12.99
C THR A 797 -3.10 -33.60 14.35
N LEU A 798 -3.90 -34.66 14.59
CA LEU A 798 -4.56 -34.96 15.86
C LEU A 798 -3.71 -35.89 16.76
N THR A 799 -2.51 -36.23 16.33
CA THR A 799 -1.55 -37.06 17.07
C THR A 799 -0.32 -36.27 17.47
N ASP A 800 0.55 -36.88 18.28
CA ASP A 800 1.87 -36.32 18.62
C ASP A 800 2.97 -36.73 17.62
N HIS A 801 2.59 -37.03 16.38
CA HIS A 801 3.48 -37.45 15.31
C HIS A 801 3.45 -36.46 14.13
N ASP A 802 4.63 -36.27 13.49
CA ASP A 802 4.78 -35.46 12.28
C ASP A 802 5.77 -36.13 11.33
N SER A 803 5.24 -36.88 10.37
CA SER A 803 6.01 -37.66 9.41
C SER A 803 6.98 -36.83 8.57
N GLN A 804 6.63 -35.57 8.25
CA GLN A 804 7.49 -34.65 7.49
C GLN A 804 8.68 -34.18 8.36
N LEU A 805 8.42 -33.79 9.61
CA LEU A 805 9.50 -33.41 10.54
C LEU A 805 10.40 -34.59 10.88
N ASP A 806 9.87 -35.83 11.01
CA ASP A 806 10.70 -37.03 11.25
C ASP A 806 11.69 -37.25 10.13
N VAL A 807 11.25 -37.15 8.88
CA VAL A 807 12.13 -37.28 7.72
C VAL A 807 13.13 -36.15 7.66
N ALA A 808 12.71 -34.92 7.89
CA ALA A 808 13.59 -33.75 7.89
C ALA A 808 14.70 -33.89 8.97
N VAL A 809 14.35 -34.27 10.20
CA VAL A 809 15.30 -34.51 11.29
C VAL A 809 16.27 -35.60 10.94
N ARG A 810 15.77 -36.76 10.45
CA ARG A 810 16.61 -37.89 10.08
C ARG A 810 17.63 -37.53 8.99
N GLU A 811 17.20 -36.88 7.93
CA GLU A 811 18.09 -36.55 6.80
C GLU A 811 19.10 -35.44 7.19
N LEU A 812 18.73 -34.47 7.99
CA LEU A 812 19.67 -33.47 8.47
C LEU A 812 20.72 -34.08 9.43
N LEU A 813 20.31 -34.99 10.32
CA LEU A 813 21.24 -35.71 11.18
C LEU A 813 22.22 -36.61 10.38
N LYS A 814 21.74 -37.25 9.31
CA LYS A 814 22.57 -38.03 8.39
C LYS A 814 23.58 -37.13 7.66
N GLN A 815 23.17 -35.95 7.21
CA GLN A 815 24.06 -34.96 6.58
C GLN A 815 25.16 -34.53 7.55
N LEU A 816 24.84 -34.30 8.82
CA LEU A 816 25.78 -33.89 9.88
C LEU A 816 26.80 -35.00 10.22
N SER A 817 26.42 -36.27 10.02
CA SER A 817 27.27 -37.42 10.30
C SER A 817 28.19 -37.80 9.12
N SER A 818 28.03 -37.15 7.96
CA SER A 818 28.82 -37.45 6.75
C SER A 818 30.20 -36.78 6.82
N PRO A 819 31.31 -37.46 6.41
CA PRO A 819 32.69 -36.93 6.54
C PRO A 819 32.94 -35.57 5.85
N ARG A 820 32.15 -35.22 4.84
CA ARG A 820 32.25 -33.93 4.14
C ARG A 820 31.88 -32.72 5.01
N SER A 821 31.10 -32.90 6.07
CA SER A 821 30.70 -31.81 6.98
C SER A 821 31.82 -31.45 7.99
N MET A 822 32.79 -32.30 8.19
CA MET A 822 33.92 -32.12 9.14
C MET A 822 35.10 -31.32 8.54
N SER A 823 35.20 -31.19 7.20
CA SER A 823 36.29 -30.45 6.54
C SER A 823 35.97 -28.98 6.28
N SER A 824 34.77 -28.52 6.56
CA SER A 824 34.36 -27.12 6.42
C SER A 824 34.10 -26.40 7.75
N ARG A 825 34.52 -26.98 8.87
CA ARG A 825 34.47 -26.35 10.19
C ARG A 825 35.74 -25.54 10.48
#